data_2426c1b646c1215861b1bc2adf266326
#
_entry.id   2426c1b646c1215861b1bc2adf266326
#
_cell.length_a   1.000
_cell.length_b   1.000
_cell.length_c   1.000
_cell.angle_alpha   90.00
_cell.angle_beta   90.00
_cell.angle_gamma   90.00
#
_symmetry.space_group_name_H-M   'P 1'
#
loop_
_entity.id
_entity.type
_entity.pdbx_description
1 polymer ?
#
loop_
_entity_poly.entity_id
_entity_poly.type
_entity_poly.pdbx_seq_one_letter_code
_entity_poly.pdbx_strand_id
1 'polypeptide(L)'
;GNLSLQGYRTTDPLQRFYYDSPLGRGGIHTYYSKHFNRWTFEHPLLDIDLAAGPVLFGRVSRPDAVPLAGATVTLEDEKFHKLRTAVTSRQGYYAFHGVASGRYALKAEAEGFHASLQTGVFVDGKSRQQANMALIPASAGPSWDEGDRLEMGEGALGGMLGEVAPAPMAQEMKSMARRKDEKEAADAMTGGAGADIAGIRVRRDFRPVLFFRAVESDDAGNAVVEFASSDQLSTYRIMAVAYGEERFGTAERRLVVSKDLLISEAMPEFARLGDAFSAGAQLSNRTAKELQVRLLAKTEGIAISGPDQLQRVLGARENDLFRFPFLADRVGEAKIEFFAISAADRDGLEKKLAVSDRLVSETLLDFASGKSVKKVIAPQAEGEHHTLSIKAAPSILRPAVNIAKKLVFYPYECLEQRTSKIMPFLALSPQLAGRLELGLDPKQVRGEIEGYLKVIPEFMNSEGALSYYRGGQYSSDYLTAYVLWALHLARERDYPVDPQLVRKLSGYLQRADLDKACESFYQFVLSLQKKADGKKLRKLAAERDTLPIQGRAFLYRALNNQGIEPGLRKAMLSEFNSSLQVEADFAYFDAGEFSYHRDYPFYSSRFATALLLQAVLEVERGHVLAERIVNWLLEAEPHCWNTTQTNFWILSAMDEYLRQVEKTTARRAEIDLLGEKAAREFADSRDALVVQKKLGERKAPVEVLVRADQPVYVTSELAWKLAEAGKKSRGIDVRRNVYDEKGRAVDRFQRGQVYMVELLLQCDKEVPYGVIDEPLAAGFELLRQDIASTRSLREFNTRHGNAWREPWARQENAADRLVFYTYSMQGPMRLVYFIKAMYPGRFTWMPAVAQGMYHPQFFGRTAIQAIEVEE
;
A
#
# COMPACT_ATOMS: atom_id res chain seq x y z
N GLY A 1 -12.64 2.35 17.72
CA GLY A 1 -11.81 3.56 17.87
C GLY A 1 -11.65 4.01 19.32
N ASN A 2 -12.64 3.78 20.17
CA ASN A 2 -12.68 4.38 21.52
C ASN A 2 -11.91 3.59 22.58
N LEU A 3 -11.70 2.29 22.42
CA LEU A 3 -10.94 1.47 23.38
C LEU A 3 -9.43 1.69 23.32
N SER A 4 -8.90 2.11 22.17
CA SER A 4 -7.46 2.37 21.97
C SER A 4 -6.98 3.66 22.67
N LEU A 5 -7.89 4.58 23.04
CA LEU A 5 -7.56 5.84 23.68
C LEU A 5 -7.69 5.82 25.23
N GLN A 6 -8.30 4.82 25.82
CA GLN A 6 -8.51 4.75 27.28
C GLN A 6 -7.22 4.59 28.11
N GLY A 7 -6.15 4.09 27.52
CA GLY A 7 -4.83 3.98 28.13
C GLY A 7 -3.80 5.03 27.69
N TYR A 8 -4.18 5.93 26.78
CA TYR A 8 -3.27 6.92 26.26
C TYR A 8 -3.07 8.05 27.28
N ARG A 9 -1.94 8.01 27.97
CA ARG A 9 -1.43 9.18 28.70
C ARG A 9 -0.62 10.02 27.70
N THR A 10 -0.93 11.30 27.56
CA THR A 10 0.00 12.23 26.90
C THR A 10 1.31 12.16 27.63
N THR A 11 2.33 11.69 26.93
CA THR A 11 3.70 12.01 27.32
C THR A 11 3.82 13.52 27.44
N ASP A 12 4.60 13.98 28.43
CA ASP A 12 4.95 15.38 28.54
C ASP A 12 5.23 15.95 27.13
N PRO A 13 4.55 17.04 26.70
CA PRO A 13 4.76 17.61 25.39
C PRO A 13 6.24 17.91 25.09
N LEU A 14 7.03 18.28 26.11
CA LEU A 14 8.48 18.42 26.00
C LEU A 14 9.16 17.09 25.66
N GLN A 15 8.75 16.00 26.33
CA GLN A 15 9.29 14.66 26.07
C GLN A 15 8.98 14.19 24.65
N ARG A 16 7.73 14.39 24.17
CA ARG A 16 7.33 14.00 22.83
C ARG A 16 7.91 14.91 21.74
N PHE A 17 8.00 16.22 21.99
CA PHE A 17 8.59 17.17 21.04
C PHE A 17 10.10 16.97 20.87
N TYR A 18 10.80 16.60 21.94
CA TYR A 18 12.26 16.48 21.94
C TYR A 18 12.79 15.05 21.87
N TYR A 19 12.01 14.04 22.29
CA TYR A 19 12.48 12.65 22.45
C TYR A 19 11.74 11.60 21.64
N ASP A 20 10.43 11.73 21.42
CA ASP A 20 9.59 10.66 20.81
C ASP A 20 9.11 11.00 19.39
N SER A 21 9.48 12.16 18.84
CA SER A 21 9.05 12.51 17.48
C SER A 21 9.85 11.68 16.45
N PRO A 22 9.17 10.93 15.57
CA PRO A 22 9.82 10.32 14.41
C PRO A 22 10.31 11.36 13.39
N LEU A 23 9.93 12.63 13.53
CA LEU A 23 10.58 13.77 12.89
C LEU A 23 11.97 13.97 13.52
N GLY A 24 12.76 12.91 13.44
CA GLY A 24 14.07 12.85 14.01
C GLY A 24 14.82 14.16 13.81
N ARG A 25 15.38 14.63 14.87
CA ARG A 25 16.52 15.54 15.03
C ARG A 25 16.86 16.56 13.90
N GLY A 26 16.35 16.40 12.67
CA GLY A 26 16.63 17.28 11.52
C GLY A 26 15.60 18.40 11.30
N GLY A 27 14.32 18.19 11.61
CA GLY A 27 13.25 19.15 11.29
C GLY A 27 13.18 20.34 12.24
N ILE A 28 13.48 20.13 13.52
CA ILE A 28 13.46 21.20 14.53
C ILE A 28 14.74 22.05 14.47
N HIS A 29 15.88 21.46 14.16
CA HIS A 29 17.15 22.19 14.01
C HIS A 29 17.11 23.30 12.95
N THR A 30 16.33 23.15 11.90
CA THR A 30 16.32 24.10 10.78
C THR A 30 15.47 25.35 11.07
N TYR A 31 14.44 25.24 11.88
CA TYR A 31 13.56 26.37 12.21
C TYR A 31 14.09 27.23 13.36
N TYR A 32 14.79 26.62 14.31
CA TYR A 32 15.30 27.30 15.53
C TYR A 32 16.78 27.70 15.46
N SER A 33 17.55 27.19 14.49
CA SER A 33 19.01 27.46 14.44
C SER A 33 19.38 28.94 14.19
N LYS A 34 18.47 29.78 13.72
CA LYS A 34 18.73 31.20 13.51
C LYS A 34 18.67 32.04 14.79
N HIS A 35 18.02 31.57 15.87
CA HIS A 35 17.83 32.33 17.11
C HIS A 35 18.48 31.71 18.34
N PHE A 36 18.93 30.45 18.29
CA PHE A 36 19.46 29.70 19.44
C PHE A 36 20.92 29.26 19.28
N ASN A 37 21.75 30.03 18.60
CA ASN A 37 23.18 29.73 18.42
C ASN A 37 24.04 29.90 19.73
N ARG A 38 23.40 29.90 20.91
CA ARG A 38 24.09 30.06 22.17
C ARG A 38 23.72 29.02 23.25
N TRP A 39 23.01 27.99 22.92
CA TRP A 39 22.71 26.90 23.85
C TRP A 39 23.62 25.72 23.54
N THR A 40 24.74 25.65 24.23
CA THR A 40 25.42 24.38 24.50
C THR A 40 24.38 23.46 25.12
N PHE A 41 24.14 22.29 24.51
CA PHE A 41 23.22 21.29 25.02
C PHE A 41 23.76 20.67 26.32
N GLU A 42 23.72 21.37 27.39
CA GLU A 42 23.59 20.77 28.71
C GLU A 42 22.12 20.47 28.91
N HIS A 43 21.75 19.23 28.69
CA HIS A 43 20.37 18.79 28.85
C HIS A 43 20.10 18.65 30.37
N PRO A 44 19.28 19.50 30.99
CA PRO A 44 19.00 19.43 32.42
C PRO A 44 18.21 18.17 32.82
N LEU A 45 17.78 17.36 31.88
CA LEU A 45 17.04 16.11 32.10
C LEU A 45 17.88 14.85 31.91
N LEU A 46 19.08 14.94 31.34
CA LEU A 46 20.02 13.83 31.20
C LEU A 46 21.20 14.10 32.13
N ASP A 47 21.25 13.41 33.24
CA ASP A 47 22.36 13.46 34.22
C ASP A 47 23.55 12.58 33.78
N ILE A 48 23.71 12.37 32.45
CA ILE A 48 24.81 11.67 31.80
C ILE A 48 25.43 12.56 30.71
N ASP A 49 26.76 12.52 30.60
CA ASP A 49 27.47 13.27 29.56
C ASP A 49 27.34 12.58 28.19
N LEU A 50 26.71 13.25 27.23
CA LEU A 50 26.59 12.81 25.83
C LEU A 50 27.48 13.61 24.87
N ALA A 51 28.30 14.53 25.38
CA ALA A 51 29.06 15.47 24.54
C ALA A 51 30.27 14.84 23.82
N ALA A 52 30.81 13.75 24.31
CA ALA A 52 32.09 13.18 23.86
C ALA A 52 31.91 12.04 22.84
N GLY A 53 31.71 12.34 21.54
CA GLY A 53 31.83 11.35 20.44
C GLY A 53 30.73 10.30 20.32
N PRO A 54 31.02 9.16 19.69
CA PRO A 54 30.06 8.07 19.54
C PRO A 54 29.70 7.45 20.89
N VAL A 55 28.40 7.29 21.16
CA VAL A 55 27.92 6.79 22.44
C VAL A 55 26.72 5.88 22.27
N LEU A 56 26.74 4.71 22.93
CA LEU A 56 25.57 3.86 23.12
C LEU A 56 24.96 4.21 24.48
N PHE A 57 23.74 4.70 24.50
CA PHE A 57 23.06 5.14 25.71
C PHE A 57 21.61 4.69 25.75
N GLY A 58 21.00 4.73 26.91
CA GLY A 58 19.60 4.39 27.05
C GLY A 58 19.07 4.64 28.45
N ARG A 59 17.84 4.23 28.66
CA ARG A 59 17.14 4.35 29.94
C ARG A 59 16.65 2.97 30.37
N VAL A 60 16.86 2.66 31.64
CA VAL A 60 16.26 1.50 32.29
C VAL A 60 15.07 1.97 33.12
N SER A 61 13.93 1.33 32.92
CA SER A 61 12.69 1.67 33.62
C SER A 61 11.89 0.43 33.97
N ARG A 62 10.91 0.59 34.84
CA ARG A 62 9.83 -0.40 35.02
C ARG A 62 8.90 -0.39 33.79
N PRO A 63 8.01 -1.40 33.63
CA PRO A 63 7.03 -1.43 32.53
C PRO A 63 6.04 -0.24 32.54
N ASP A 64 5.81 0.39 33.71
CA ASP A 64 5.00 1.59 33.88
C ASP A 64 5.76 2.89 33.62
N ALA A 65 6.96 2.79 32.99
CA ALA A 65 7.86 3.89 32.63
C ALA A 65 8.52 4.63 33.84
N VAL A 66 8.39 4.12 35.06
CA VAL A 66 9.11 4.66 36.22
C VAL A 66 10.60 4.34 36.09
N PRO A 67 11.51 5.35 36.18
CA PRO A 67 12.96 5.12 36.02
C PRO A 67 13.50 4.22 37.12
N LEU A 68 14.46 3.36 36.77
CA LEU A 68 15.22 2.54 37.71
C LEU A 68 16.63 3.12 37.87
N ALA A 69 16.83 3.79 39.02
CA ALA A 69 18.15 4.25 39.44
C ALA A 69 18.98 3.10 40.00
N GLY A 70 20.28 3.10 39.77
CA GLY A 70 21.19 2.10 40.31
C GLY A 70 21.13 0.71 39.63
N ALA A 71 20.39 0.56 38.55
CA ALA A 71 20.41 -0.66 37.75
C ALA A 71 21.75 -0.81 37.04
N THR A 72 22.32 -2.00 37.02
CA THR A 72 23.56 -2.32 36.31
C THR A 72 23.24 -2.74 34.88
N VAL A 73 23.81 -2.04 33.92
CA VAL A 73 23.73 -2.39 32.49
C VAL A 73 25.06 -2.93 32.02
N THR A 74 25.11 -4.12 31.51
CA THR A 74 26.28 -4.79 30.96
C THR A 74 26.23 -4.79 29.44
N LEU A 75 27.31 -4.32 28.82
CA LEU A 75 27.55 -4.44 27.38
C LEU A 75 28.34 -5.72 27.11
N GLU A 76 27.83 -6.57 26.23
CA GLU A 76 28.41 -7.86 25.88
C GLU A 76 28.63 -7.96 24.36
N ASP A 77 29.62 -8.78 23.93
CA ASP A 77 29.82 -9.11 22.51
C ASP A 77 28.76 -10.13 22.00
N GLU A 78 28.84 -10.51 20.72
CA GLU A 78 27.90 -11.50 20.12
C GLU A 78 28.01 -12.90 20.75
N LYS A 79 29.06 -13.19 21.50
CA LYS A 79 29.26 -14.44 22.23
C LYS A 79 28.91 -14.34 23.71
N PHE A 80 28.28 -13.21 24.11
CA PHE A 80 27.88 -12.90 25.49
C PHE A 80 29.07 -12.75 26.47
N HIS A 81 30.27 -12.41 25.96
CA HIS A 81 31.37 -12.03 26.84
C HIS A 81 31.20 -10.58 27.28
N LYS A 82 31.29 -10.38 28.58
CA LYS A 82 31.16 -9.05 29.20
C LYS A 82 32.31 -8.12 28.75
N LEU A 83 31.96 -7.00 28.17
CA LEU A 83 32.91 -5.98 27.71
C LEU A 83 32.99 -4.82 28.69
N ARG A 84 31.86 -4.26 29.09
CA ARG A 84 31.76 -3.08 29.97
C ARG A 84 30.49 -3.12 30.80
N THR A 85 30.47 -2.30 31.88
CA THR A 85 29.27 -2.06 32.68
C THR A 85 29.06 -0.58 32.89
N ALA A 86 27.81 -0.16 33.03
CA ALA A 86 27.38 1.16 33.46
C ALA A 86 26.27 1.03 34.51
N VAL A 87 26.20 1.93 35.45
CA VAL A 87 25.11 1.99 36.42
C VAL A 87 24.18 3.13 36.05
N THR A 88 22.88 2.91 36.13
CA THR A 88 21.90 3.93 35.76
C THR A 88 21.86 5.07 36.77
N SER A 89 21.69 6.27 36.22
CA SER A 89 21.53 7.51 37.01
C SER A 89 20.19 7.53 37.80
N ARG A 90 19.99 8.60 38.59
CA ARG A 90 18.72 8.80 39.33
C ARG A 90 17.48 8.78 38.41
N GLN A 91 17.65 9.14 37.14
CA GLN A 91 16.59 9.18 36.13
C GLN A 91 16.58 7.91 35.24
N GLY A 92 17.36 6.90 35.62
CA GLY A 92 17.43 5.62 34.94
C GLY A 92 18.30 5.59 33.69
N TYR A 93 19.08 6.62 33.38
CA TYR A 93 19.93 6.68 32.19
C TYR A 93 21.30 6.02 32.38
N TYR A 94 21.80 5.39 31.31
CA TYR A 94 23.14 4.84 31.21
C TYR A 94 23.80 5.22 29.89
N ALA A 95 25.14 5.19 29.83
CA ALA A 95 25.89 5.46 28.61
C ALA A 95 27.20 4.66 28.55
N PHE A 96 27.56 4.23 27.34
CA PHE A 96 28.85 3.64 26.98
C PHE A 96 29.49 4.49 25.87
N HIS A 97 30.58 5.18 26.21
CA HIS A 97 31.31 6.04 25.27
C HIS A 97 32.34 5.23 24.49
N GLY A 98 32.60 5.60 23.21
CA GLY A 98 33.66 5.02 22.41
C GLY A 98 33.48 3.50 22.17
N VAL A 99 32.24 3.07 21.96
CA VAL A 99 31.94 1.69 21.54
C VAL A 99 32.29 1.54 20.07
N ALA A 100 33.09 0.53 19.71
CA ALA A 100 33.47 0.26 18.33
C ALA A 100 32.25 -0.15 17.47
N SER A 101 32.37 -0.04 16.14
CA SER A 101 31.33 -0.55 15.24
C SER A 101 31.19 -2.06 15.39
N GLY A 102 29.95 -2.56 15.56
CA GLY A 102 29.70 -3.98 15.78
C GLY A 102 28.29 -4.24 16.31
N ARG A 103 27.98 -5.52 16.52
CA ARG A 103 26.75 -5.97 17.17
C ARG A 103 27.04 -6.37 18.60
N TYR A 104 26.13 -6.01 19.49
CA TYR A 104 26.30 -6.18 20.93
C TYR A 104 25.02 -6.73 21.57
N ALA A 105 25.15 -7.28 22.76
CA ALA A 105 24.04 -7.51 23.67
C ALA A 105 24.13 -6.55 24.87
N LEU A 106 22.97 -6.15 25.37
CA LEU A 106 22.84 -5.36 26.60
C LEU A 106 22.06 -6.18 27.62
N LYS A 107 22.63 -6.40 28.77
CA LYS A 107 21.99 -7.04 29.92
C LYS A 107 21.76 -6.01 31.02
N ALA A 108 20.53 -5.82 31.46
CA ALA A 108 20.21 -4.92 32.57
C ALA A 108 19.74 -5.72 33.79
N GLU A 109 20.25 -5.40 34.96
CA GLU A 109 19.98 -6.06 36.25
C GLU A 109 19.75 -5.03 37.35
N ALA A 110 18.76 -5.26 38.21
CA ALA A 110 18.53 -4.44 39.41
C ALA A 110 17.97 -5.32 40.54
N GLU A 111 18.27 -4.99 41.76
CA GLU A 111 17.77 -5.72 42.94
C GLU A 111 16.23 -5.70 43.00
N GLY A 112 15.62 -6.84 43.18
CA GLY A 112 14.15 -7.00 43.19
C GLY A 112 13.51 -7.02 41.78
N PHE A 113 14.29 -7.15 40.72
CA PHE A 113 13.79 -7.24 39.33
C PHE A 113 14.40 -8.44 38.60
N HIS A 114 13.64 -9.00 37.65
CA HIS A 114 14.17 -9.98 36.69
C HIS A 114 15.14 -9.28 35.73
N ALA A 115 16.27 -9.94 35.42
CA ALA A 115 17.23 -9.42 34.44
C ALA A 115 16.58 -9.32 33.05
N SER A 116 16.92 -8.27 32.30
CA SER A 116 16.49 -8.08 30.92
C SER A 116 17.70 -8.14 29.98
N LEU A 117 17.58 -8.90 28.89
CA LEU A 117 18.61 -9.06 27.87
C LEU A 117 18.08 -8.56 26.52
N GLN A 118 18.81 -7.63 25.91
CA GLN A 118 18.55 -7.14 24.57
C GLN A 118 19.72 -7.50 23.65
N THR A 119 19.52 -8.38 22.69
CA THR A 119 20.54 -8.83 21.73
C THR A 119 20.43 -8.09 20.41
N GLY A 120 21.50 -8.11 19.61
CA GLY A 120 21.52 -7.56 18.25
C GLY A 120 21.55 -6.03 18.20
N VAL A 121 21.97 -5.35 19.26
CA VAL A 121 22.14 -3.90 19.29
C VAL A 121 23.30 -3.54 18.36
N PHE A 122 23.01 -2.92 17.24
CA PHE A 122 24.05 -2.49 16.30
C PHE A 122 24.58 -1.10 16.68
N VAL A 123 25.88 -0.95 16.76
CA VAL A 123 26.59 0.31 16.97
C VAL A 123 27.45 0.59 15.74
N ASP A 124 27.32 1.74 15.14
CA ASP A 124 28.09 2.14 13.94
C ASP A 124 29.50 2.70 14.27
N GLY A 125 29.79 2.89 15.55
CA GLY A 125 31.06 3.47 16.03
C GLY A 125 31.29 4.93 15.70
N LYS A 126 30.32 5.62 15.11
CA LYS A 126 30.43 7.03 14.66
C LYS A 126 29.32 7.93 15.20
N SER A 127 28.13 7.41 15.42
CA SER A 127 26.97 8.16 15.87
C SER A 127 26.57 7.84 17.31
N ARG A 128 25.57 8.55 17.81
CA ARG A 128 24.94 8.27 19.12
C ARG A 128 23.79 7.30 18.88
N GLN A 129 23.82 6.18 19.61
CA GLN A 129 22.80 5.11 19.51
C GLN A 129 22.02 4.99 20.80
N GLN A 130 20.71 4.88 20.74
CA GLN A 130 19.86 4.74 21.91
C GLN A 130 19.28 3.32 22.01
N ALA A 131 19.37 2.71 23.22
CA ALA A 131 18.77 1.42 23.53
C ALA A 131 18.13 1.50 24.92
N ASN A 132 16.81 1.46 25.00
CA ASN A 132 16.06 1.51 26.25
C ASN A 132 15.68 0.10 26.70
N MET A 133 15.71 -0.15 28.02
CA MET A 133 15.39 -1.45 28.60
C MET A 133 14.32 -1.32 29.67
N ALA A 134 13.50 -2.36 29.84
CA ALA A 134 12.51 -2.44 30.92
C ALA A 134 12.79 -3.65 31.80
N LEU A 135 12.77 -3.47 33.13
CA LEU A 135 12.90 -4.54 34.11
C LEU A 135 11.57 -4.81 34.81
N ILE A 136 11.20 -6.08 34.92
CA ILE A 136 9.97 -6.54 35.55
C ILE A 136 10.25 -6.84 37.02
N PRO A 137 9.45 -6.34 38.00
CA PRO A 137 9.62 -6.68 39.41
C PRO A 137 9.54 -8.19 39.68
N ALA A 138 10.46 -8.73 40.46
CA ALA A 138 10.50 -10.16 40.79
C ALA A 138 9.23 -10.68 41.55
N SER A 139 8.50 -9.74 42.21
CA SER A 139 7.22 -10.05 42.84
C SER A 139 6.04 -10.19 41.88
N ALA A 140 6.23 -10.01 40.60
CA ALA A 140 5.14 -9.93 39.61
C ALA A 140 4.98 -11.15 38.67
N GLY A 141 5.54 -12.32 39.01
CA GLY A 141 5.37 -13.54 38.19
C GLY A 141 6.08 -14.79 38.71
N PRO A 142 5.72 -16.00 38.25
CA PRO A 142 6.32 -17.23 38.68
C PRO A 142 7.76 -17.40 38.18
N SER A 143 8.62 -17.95 39.04
CA SER A 143 9.99 -18.32 38.77
C SER A 143 10.09 -19.39 37.70
N TRP A 144 10.96 -19.15 36.71
CA TRP A 144 11.33 -20.14 35.70
C TRP A 144 12.58 -20.90 36.17
N ASP A 145 12.40 -22.20 36.34
CA ASP A 145 13.49 -23.13 36.62
C ASP A 145 14.05 -23.69 35.32
N GLU A 146 15.38 -23.74 35.21
CA GLU A 146 16.08 -24.35 34.09
C GLU A 146 15.95 -25.89 34.17
N GLY A 147 15.27 -26.47 33.24
CA GLY A 147 15.31 -27.92 33.03
C GLY A 147 14.05 -28.51 32.43
N ASP A 148 13.99 -28.59 31.14
CA ASP A 148 13.43 -29.74 30.43
C ASP A 148 13.78 -29.70 28.93
N ARG A 149 14.83 -30.41 28.57
CA ARG A 149 15.07 -30.89 27.20
C ARG A 149 14.19 -32.12 27.00
N LEU A 150 13.24 -32.03 26.09
CA LEU A 150 12.51 -33.18 25.57
C LEU A 150 12.82 -33.38 24.08
N GLU A 151 13.32 -34.56 23.80
CA GLU A 151 13.63 -35.09 22.48
C GLU A 151 12.39 -35.21 21.61
N MET A 152 12.53 -34.86 20.33
CA MET A 152 11.51 -35.06 19.30
C MET A 152 11.68 -36.47 18.68
N GLY A 153 10.65 -37.28 18.87
CA GLY A 153 10.47 -38.55 18.18
C GLY A 153 9.68 -38.39 16.89
N GLU A 154 10.21 -38.94 15.83
CA GLU A 154 9.53 -39.14 14.53
C GLU A 154 8.39 -40.15 14.67
N GLY A 155 7.26 -39.89 13.97
CA GLY A 155 6.25 -40.93 13.79
C GLY A 155 4.96 -40.54 13.12
N ALA A 156 4.82 -41.06 11.92
CA ALA A 156 3.59 -41.51 11.26
C ALA A 156 2.69 -40.52 10.50
N LEU A 157 2.90 -40.52 9.18
CA LEU A 157 1.90 -40.31 8.11
C LEU A 157 0.86 -41.43 8.08
N GLY A 158 -0.40 -41.08 7.86
CA GLY A 158 -1.41 -42.07 7.45
C GLY A 158 -2.84 -41.54 7.42
N GLY A 159 -3.30 -41.15 6.24
CA GLY A 159 -4.58 -41.43 5.59
C GLY A 159 -5.89 -41.06 6.26
N MET A 160 -6.66 -40.21 5.52
CA MET A 160 -7.97 -40.60 5.02
C MET A 160 -8.57 -39.48 4.15
N LEU A 161 -8.72 -39.81 2.88
CA LEU A 161 -9.57 -39.07 1.93
C LEU A 161 -11.03 -39.47 2.21
N GLY A 162 -11.88 -38.51 2.54
CA GLY A 162 -13.31 -38.64 2.61
C GLY A 162 -13.97 -37.73 1.58
N GLU A 163 -14.59 -38.31 0.59
CA GLU A 163 -15.44 -37.66 -0.41
C GLU A 163 -16.60 -36.93 0.27
N VAL A 164 -16.79 -35.66 -0.05
CA VAL A 164 -17.99 -34.90 0.29
C VAL A 164 -18.76 -34.63 -0.98
N ALA A 165 -19.95 -35.22 -1.03
CA ALA A 165 -20.90 -35.03 -2.11
C ALA A 165 -21.48 -33.59 -2.17
N PRO A 166 -21.81 -33.06 -3.36
CA PRO A 166 -22.31 -31.69 -3.48
C PRO A 166 -23.78 -31.60 -3.05
N ALA A 167 -24.10 -30.63 -2.23
CA ALA A 167 -25.45 -30.28 -1.81
C ALA A 167 -26.17 -29.45 -2.89
N PRO A 168 -27.49 -29.60 -3.05
CA PRO A 168 -28.23 -29.11 -4.21
C PRO A 168 -28.63 -27.64 -4.09
N MET A 169 -27.98 -26.77 -4.84
CA MET A 169 -28.35 -25.35 -5.00
C MET A 169 -29.64 -25.08 -5.82
N ALA A 170 -30.26 -26.08 -6.35
CA ALA A 170 -31.43 -25.91 -7.27
C ALA A 170 -32.78 -25.69 -6.57
N GLN A 171 -32.88 -25.90 -5.25
CA GLN A 171 -34.13 -25.73 -4.50
C GLN A 171 -34.33 -24.32 -3.90
N GLU A 172 -33.26 -23.56 -3.67
CA GLU A 172 -33.37 -22.20 -3.11
C GLU A 172 -33.84 -21.16 -4.14
N MET A 173 -33.55 -21.30 -5.41
CA MET A 173 -34.01 -20.36 -6.44
C MET A 173 -35.52 -20.38 -6.69
N LYS A 174 -36.21 -21.49 -6.40
CA LYS A 174 -37.68 -21.57 -6.53
C LYS A 174 -38.43 -20.97 -5.36
N SER A 175 -37.75 -20.80 -4.20
CA SER A 175 -38.34 -20.11 -3.03
C SER A 175 -38.28 -18.60 -3.12
N MET A 176 -37.34 -18.05 -3.91
CA MET A 176 -37.22 -16.61 -4.11
C MET A 176 -38.30 -15.99 -5.03
N ALA A 177 -38.79 -16.73 -5.99
CA ALA A 177 -39.86 -16.26 -6.87
C ALA A 177 -41.22 -16.13 -6.14
N ARG A 178 -41.44 -16.94 -5.11
CA ARG A 178 -42.69 -16.91 -4.33
C ARG A 178 -42.73 -15.75 -3.29
N ARG A 179 -41.58 -15.18 -2.94
CA ARG A 179 -41.49 -14.09 -1.97
C ARG A 179 -41.69 -12.70 -2.57
N LYS A 180 -41.76 -12.57 -3.90
CA LYS A 180 -42.03 -11.27 -4.56
C LYS A 180 -43.49 -10.84 -4.39
N ASP A 181 -44.38 -11.79 -4.37
CA ASP A 181 -45.83 -11.54 -4.19
C ASP A 181 -46.21 -11.27 -2.73
N GLU A 182 -45.41 -11.79 -1.76
CA GLU A 182 -45.59 -11.49 -0.34
C GLU A 182 -45.06 -10.11 0.06
N LYS A 183 -44.11 -9.53 -0.72
CA LYS A 183 -43.54 -8.20 -0.47
C LYS A 183 -44.52 -7.09 -0.78
N GLU A 184 -45.34 -7.22 -1.79
CA GLU A 184 -46.41 -6.25 -2.12
C GLU A 184 -47.53 -6.20 -1.05
N ALA A 185 -47.74 -7.31 -0.35
CA ALA A 185 -48.70 -7.35 0.78
C ALA A 185 -48.09 -6.78 2.08
N ALA A 186 -46.77 -6.81 2.26
CA ALA A 186 -46.09 -6.26 3.43
C ALA A 186 -45.96 -4.75 3.39
N ASP A 187 -45.80 -4.15 2.19
CA ASP A 187 -45.73 -2.68 2.03
C ASP A 187 -47.06 -1.96 2.38
N ALA A 188 -48.16 -2.66 2.39
CA ALA A 188 -49.45 -2.10 2.80
C ALA A 188 -49.61 -2.02 4.34
N MET A 189 -48.75 -2.69 5.14
CA MET A 189 -48.77 -2.65 6.60
C MET A 189 -47.75 -1.69 7.24
N THR A 190 -46.89 -1.04 6.46
CA THR A 190 -45.80 -0.18 6.97
C THR A 190 -46.18 1.29 7.19
N GLY A 191 -47.45 1.66 7.07
CA GLY A 191 -47.90 3.01 7.29
C GLY A 191 -47.67 3.62 8.69
N GLY A 192 -47.28 2.82 9.68
CA GLY A 192 -47.05 3.29 11.05
C GLY A 192 -45.62 3.65 11.42
N ALA A 193 -44.59 2.96 10.81
CA ALA A 193 -43.19 3.12 11.19
C ALA A 193 -42.58 4.44 10.70
N GLY A 194 -43.10 5.01 9.58
CA GLY A 194 -42.60 6.27 9.02
C GLY A 194 -42.84 7.50 9.88
N ALA A 195 -43.92 7.51 10.63
CA ALA A 195 -44.29 8.64 11.51
C ALA A 195 -43.41 8.68 12.78
N ASP A 196 -42.99 7.56 13.31
CA ASP A 196 -42.20 7.44 14.55
C ASP A 196 -40.75 7.91 14.42
N ILE A 197 -40.15 7.83 13.23
CA ILE A 197 -38.77 8.28 12.96
C ILE A 197 -38.66 9.68 12.36
N ALA A 198 -39.82 10.30 12.00
CA ALA A 198 -39.85 11.64 11.50
C ALA A 198 -39.27 12.64 12.53
N GLY A 199 -38.28 13.41 12.14
CA GLY A 199 -37.61 14.41 13.00
C GLY A 199 -36.46 13.87 13.86
N ILE A 200 -36.09 12.57 13.77
CA ILE A 200 -34.88 12.08 14.42
C ILE A 200 -33.66 12.52 13.61
N ARG A 201 -32.77 13.30 14.23
CA ARG A 201 -31.47 13.66 13.63
C ARG A 201 -30.57 12.43 13.53
N VAL A 202 -30.17 12.07 12.32
CA VAL A 202 -29.24 10.96 12.05
C VAL A 202 -27.80 11.49 12.14
N ARG A 203 -27.01 10.89 13.00
CA ARG A 203 -25.59 11.21 13.18
C ARG A 203 -24.76 10.59 12.03
N ARG A 204 -23.91 11.44 11.40
CA ARG A 204 -23.13 11.08 10.21
C ARG A 204 -21.70 11.55 10.27
N ASP A 205 -21.39 12.59 11.06
CA ASP A 205 -20.06 13.18 11.19
C ASP A 205 -19.37 12.65 12.45
N PHE A 206 -18.48 11.66 12.28
CA PHE A 206 -17.76 11.02 13.38
C PHE A 206 -16.29 11.40 13.44
N ARG A 207 -15.94 12.64 13.08
CA ARG A 207 -14.56 13.11 13.13
C ARG A 207 -14.00 13.02 14.55
N PRO A 208 -12.86 12.29 14.76
CA PRO A 208 -12.26 12.14 16.08
C PRO A 208 -11.49 13.40 16.52
N VAL A 209 -11.09 14.24 15.57
CA VAL A 209 -10.40 15.51 15.81
C VAL A 209 -11.27 16.64 15.29
N LEU A 210 -11.75 17.51 16.19
CA LEU A 210 -12.62 18.61 15.83
C LEU A 210 -11.84 19.80 15.25
N PHE A 211 -10.67 20.07 15.82
CA PHE A 211 -9.78 21.12 15.33
C PHE A 211 -8.33 20.87 15.76
N PHE A 212 -7.43 21.43 14.98
CA PHE A 212 -6.00 21.58 15.31
C PHE A 212 -5.58 22.92 14.68
N ARG A 213 -5.35 23.94 15.51
CA ARG A 213 -5.07 25.31 15.04
C ARG A 213 -4.01 25.97 15.91
N ALA A 214 -3.15 26.75 15.28
CA ALA A 214 -2.38 27.78 15.95
C ALA A 214 -3.19 29.09 15.98
N VAL A 215 -3.24 29.71 17.12
CA VAL A 215 -3.90 31.01 17.35
C VAL A 215 -2.99 31.92 18.13
N GLU A 216 -3.06 33.22 17.88
CA GLU A 216 -2.35 34.22 18.67
C GLU A 216 -3.25 34.70 19.82
N SER A 217 -2.67 34.94 20.98
CA SER A 217 -3.37 35.57 22.10
C SER A 217 -3.46 37.09 21.91
N ASP A 218 -4.48 37.70 22.50
CA ASP A 218 -4.55 39.15 22.64
C ASP A 218 -3.50 39.68 23.65
N ASP A 219 -3.42 41.01 23.81
CA ASP A 219 -2.48 41.64 24.73
C ASP A 219 -2.70 41.26 26.21
N ALA A 220 -3.89 40.79 26.56
CA ALA A 220 -4.23 40.26 27.88
C ALA A 220 -3.92 38.77 28.04
N GLY A 221 -3.41 38.09 26.98
CA GLY A 221 -3.05 36.68 26.98
C GLY A 221 -4.24 35.74 26.72
N ASN A 222 -5.39 36.25 26.23
CA ASN A 222 -6.55 35.43 25.92
C ASN A 222 -6.55 35.02 24.46
N ALA A 223 -6.94 33.77 24.19
CA ALA A 223 -7.21 33.27 22.86
C ALA A 223 -8.58 32.55 22.82
N VAL A 224 -9.36 32.79 21.78
CA VAL A 224 -10.67 32.15 21.58
C VAL A 224 -10.62 31.29 20.35
N VAL A 225 -11.07 30.04 20.50
CA VAL A 225 -11.20 29.08 19.40
C VAL A 225 -12.65 28.61 19.32
N GLU A 226 -13.31 28.99 18.24
CA GLU A 226 -14.64 28.50 17.92
C GLU A 226 -14.55 27.25 17.02
N PHE A 227 -15.34 26.24 17.31
CA PHE A 227 -15.40 25.01 16.51
C PHE A 227 -16.79 24.40 16.51
N ALA A 228 -17.12 23.74 15.41
CA ALA A 228 -18.34 22.95 15.32
C ALA A 228 -18.11 21.55 15.93
N SER A 229 -19.00 21.13 16.81
CA SER A 229 -19.01 19.75 17.32
C SER A 229 -19.35 18.76 16.20
N SER A 230 -18.70 17.60 16.21
CA SER A 230 -19.13 16.48 15.37
C SER A 230 -20.32 15.75 16.02
N ASP A 231 -20.91 14.80 15.30
CA ASP A 231 -21.99 13.94 15.80
C ASP A 231 -21.48 12.83 16.72
N GLN A 232 -20.16 12.79 16.97
CA GLN A 232 -19.58 11.78 17.84
C GLN A 232 -19.89 12.05 19.32
N LEU A 233 -20.63 11.14 19.95
CA LEU A 233 -20.92 11.18 21.37
C LEU A 233 -19.76 10.54 22.15
N SER A 234 -18.85 11.36 22.65
CA SER A 234 -17.61 10.93 23.30
C SER A 234 -17.11 11.99 24.29
N THR A 235 -16.08 11.64 25.03
CA THR A 235 -15.32 12.62 25.81
C THR A 235 -14.17 13.14 24.97
N TYR A 236 -14.27 14.39 24.53
CA TYR A 236 -13.20 15.08 23.84
C TYR A 236 -12.16 15.60 24.83
N ARG A 237 -10.92 15.50 24.45
CA ARG A 237 -9.80 16.04 25.18
C ARG A 237 -9.31 17.29 24.46
N ILE A 238 -9.49 18.44 25.10
CA ILE A 238 -8.99 19.72 24.63
C ILE A 238 -7.59 19.90 25.24
N MET A 239 -6.59 20.05 24.38
CA MET A 239 -5.22 20.31 24.80
C MET A 239 -4.79 21.67 24.25
N ALA A 240 -4.26 22.51 25.10
CA ALA A 240 -3.67 23.80 24.73
C ALA A 240 -2.17 23.76 25.06
N VAL A 241 -1.37 24.20 24.11
CA VAL A 241 0.06 24.45 24.30
C VAL A 241 0.29 25.92 23.98
N ALA A 242 0.69 26.69 24.99
CA ALA A 242 1.03 28.09 24.84
C ALA A 242 2.57 28.25 24.89
N TYR A 243 3.12 29.11 24.06
CA TYR A 243 4.55 29.42 24.09
C TYR A 243 4.76 30.92 23.81
N GLY A 244 5.73 31.48 24.46
CA GLY A 244 6.21 32.82 24.24
C GLY A 244 7.73 32.80 24.08
N GLU A 245 8.37 33.96 24.12
CA GLU A 245 9.82 34.04 23.92
C GLU A 245 10.64 33.22 24.94
N GLU A 246 10.17 33.15 26.19
CA GLU A 246 10.90 32.49 27.30
C GLU A 246 10.05 31.51 28.12
N ARG A 247 8.78 31.35 27.81
CA ARG A 247 7.82 30.57 28.62
C ARG A 247 7.02 29.60 27.80
N PHE A 248 6.74 28.41 28.36
CA PHE A 248 5.84 27.43 27.86
C PHE A 248 4.76 27.09 28.89
N GLY A 249 3.58 26.83 28.44
CA GLY A 249 2.48 26.38 29.27
C GLY A 249 1.65 25.33 28.55
N THR A 250 1.09 24.41 29.31
CA THR A 250 0.16 23.41 28.79
C THR A 250 -1.06 23.35 29.68
N ALA A 251 -2.22 23.16 29.08
CA ALA A 251 -3.47 22.95 29.78
C ALA A 251 -4.28 21.86 29.08
N GLU A 252 -5.08 21.16 29.89
CA GLU A 252 -5.96 20.12 29.38
C GLU A 252 -7.33 20.26 30.03
N ARG A 253 -8.38 20.07 29.19
CA ARG A 253 -9.77 19.98 29.68
C ARG A 253 -10.53 18.88 28.94
N ARG A 254 -11.51 18.29 29.61
CA ARG A 254 -12.39 17.30 29.03
C ARG A 254 -13.75 17.92 28.72
N LEU A 255 -14.27 17.66 27.52
CA LEU A 255 -15.62 18.01 27.09
C LEU A 255 -16.39 16.71 26.86
N VAL A 256 -17.41 16.46 27.65
CA VAL A 256 -18.28 15.28 27.51
C VAL A 256 -19.47 15.65 26.63
N VAL A 257 -19.66 14.92 25.55
CA VAL A 257 -20.85 15.01 24.69
C VAL A 257 -21.55 13.65 24.76
N SER A 258 -22.77 13.61 25.29
CA SER A 258 -23.52 12.35 25.49
C SER A 258 -25.02 12.57 25.33
N LYS A 259 -25.74 11.46 25.19
CA LYS A 259 -27.20 11.35 25.22
C LYS A 259 -27.64 10.34 26.27
N ASP A 260 -28.88 10.39 26.70
CA ASP A 260 -29.44 9.43 27.65
C ASP A 260 -29.62 8.04 27.01
N LEU A 261 -30.05 7.98 25.77
CA LEU A 261 -30.07 6.80 24.93
C LEU A 261 -29.04 6.96 23.80
N LEU A 262 -28.05 6.06 23.75
CA LEU A 262 -26.94 6.13 22.80
C LEU A 262 -26.90 4.89 21.92
N ILE A 263 -26.82 5.09 20.59
CA ILE A 263 -26.47 4.07 19.62
C ILE A 263 -24.95 4.10 19.32
N SER A 264 -24.31 2.94 19.37
CA SER A 264 -22.96 2.72 18.84
C SER A 264 -23.01 1.64 17.79
N GLU A 265 -22.29 1.82 16.68
CA GLU A 265 -22.24 0.80 15.63
C GLU A 265 -21.53 -0.49 16.07
N ALA A 266 -22.05 -1.62 15.62
CA ALA A 266 -21.43 -2.94 15.72
C ALA A 266 -21.59 -3.65 14.35
N MET A 267 -20.96 -3.04 13.34
CA MET A 267 -21.01 -3.42 11.93
C MET A 267 -19.59 -3.66 11.39
N PRO A 268 -19.42 -4.60 10.44
CA PRO A 268 -18.14 -4.72 9.73
C PRO A 268 -17.80 -3.44 8.95
N GLU A 269 -16.53 -3.24 8.66
CA GLU A 269 -16.06 -2.08 7.88
C GLU A 269 -16.33 -2.24 6.37
N PHE A 270 -16.47 -3.47 5.91
CA PHE A 270 -16.77 -3.85 4.52
C PHE A 270 -17.53 -5.16 4.48
N ALA A 271 -18.04 -5.54 3.32
CA ALA A 271 -18.59 -6.88 3.03
C ALA A 271 -18.27 -7.27 1.59
N ARG A 272 -18.47 -8.54 1.25
CA ARG A 272 -18.41 -9.03 -0.12
C ARG A 272 -19.76 -9.57 -0.56
N LEU A 273 -20.02 -9.49 -1.85
CA LEU A 273 -21.24 -10.00 -2.45
C LEU A 273 -21.49 -11.47 -2.02
N GLY A 274 -22.64 -11.74 -1.42
CA GLY A 274 -23.01 -13.05 -0.90
C GLY A 274 -22.60 -13.30 0.57
N ASP A 275 -21.87 -12.39 1.23
CA ASP A 275 -21.66 -12.49 2.66
C ASP A 275 -22.97 -12.37 3.42
N ALA A 276 -23.22 -13.33 4.33
CA ALA A 276 -24.42 -13.38 5.17
C ALA A 276 -24.00 -13.40 6.63
N PHE A 277 -24.37 -12.35 7.39
CA PHE A 277 -23.83 -12.15 8.74
C PHE A 277 -24.82 -11.49 9.70
N SER A 278 -24.55 -11.67 10.99
CA SER A 278 -25.30 -11.07 12.09
C SER A 278 -24.50 -9.89 12.69
N ALA A 279 -25.01 -8.68 12.51
CA ALA A 279 -24.41 -7.43 12.97
C ALA A 279 -25.50 -6.41 13.34
N GLY A 280 -25.15 -5.23 13.85
CA GLY A 280 -26.16 -4.23 14.15
C GLY A 280 -25.65 -3.06 14.98
N ALA A 281 -26.29 -2.76 16.10
CA ALA A 281 -25.94 -1.63 16.94
C ALA A 281 -26.01 -2.00 18.44
N GLN A 282 -25.08 -1.47 19.20
CA GLN A 282 -25.12 -1.49 20.66
C GLN A 282 -25.92 -0.28 21.16
N LEU A 283 -26.95 -0.53 21.96
CA LEU A 283 -27.66 0.51 22.66
C LEU A 283 -27.16 0.63 24.10
N SER A 284 -26.99 1.86 24.54
CA SER A 284 -26.59 2.18 25.92
C SER A 284 -27.66 3.05 26.60
N ASN A 285 -28.27 2.55 27.65
CA ASN A 285 -29.09 3.32 28.53
C ASN A 285 -28.20 4.02 29.58
N ARG A 286 -28.07 5.31 29.50
CA ARG A 286 -27.24 6.11 30.41
C ARG A 286 -27.99 6.70 31.57
N THR A 287 -29.31 6.46 31.66
CA THR A 287 -30.17 6.91 32.75
C THR A 287 -30.07 6.00 33.97
N ALA A 288 -30.59 6.47 35.10
CA ALA A 288 -30.72 5.67 36.31
C ALA A 288 -32.01 4.85 36.32
N LYS A 289 -32.77 4.80 35.23
CA LYS A 289 -34.05 4.10 35.11
C LYS A 289 -34.01 3.09 33.96
N GLU A 290 -34.83 2.07 34.09
CA GLU A 290 -35.13 1.14 33.01
C GLU A 290 -35.79 1.87 31.83
N LEU A 291 -35.45 1.50 30.63
CA LEU A 291 -36.00 2.03 29.37
C LEU A 291 -36.53 0.89 28.50
N GLN A 292 -37.76 1.00 28.04
CA GLN A 292 -38.22 0.23 26.89
C GLN A 292 -37.65 0.86 25.62
N VAL A 293 -36.91 0.09 24.88
CA VAL A 293 -36.23 0.58 23.68
C VAL A 293 -36.66 -0.21 22.44
N ARG A 294 -36.95 0.50 21.36
CA ARG A 294 -37.19 -0.05 20.04
C ARG A 294 -36.06 0.39 19.13
N LEU A 295 -35.40 -0.55 18.47
CA LEU A 295 -34.40 -0.29 17.47
C LEU A 295 -34.90 -0.70 16.08
N LEU A 296 -34.92 0.23 15.12
CA LEU A 296 -35.23 -0.01 13.71
C LEU A 296 -33.96 0.09 12.90
N ALA A 297 -33.82 -0.73 11.86
CA ALA A 297 -32.78 -0.66 10.87
C ALA A 297 -33.40 -0.43 9.48
N LYS A 298 -32.96 0.63 8.78
CA LYS A 298 -33.28 0.89 7.37
C LYS A 298 -32.04 0.67 6.53
N THR A 299 -32.19 0.01 5.40
CA THR A 299 -31.07 -0.33 4.52
C THR A 299 -31.31 0.10 3.08
N GLU A 300 -30.21 0.47 2.43
CA GLU A 300 -30.12 0.69 1.00
C GLU A 300 -28.85 -0.01 0.50
N GLY A 301 -28.94 -0.82 -0.57
CA GLY A 301 -27.78 -1.54 -1.14
C GLY A 301 -27.32 -2.78 -0.36
N ILE A 302 -28.05 -3.18 0.69
CA ILE A 302 -27.87 -4.44 1.45
C ILE A 302 -29.23 -4.90 1.99
N ALA A 303 -29.48 -6.20 2.05
CA ALA A 303 -30.73 -6.75 2.51
C ALA A 303 -30.67 -7.16 4.00
N ILE A 304 -31.79 -7.03 4.72
CA ILE A 304 -32.04 -7.67 6.02
C ILE A 304 -32.85 -8.93 5.77
N SER A 305 -32.36 -10.10 6.19
CA SER A 305 -33.03 -11.41 5.96
C SER A 305 -34.04 -11.80 7.04
N GLY A 306 -34.44 -10.87 7.93
CA GLY A 306 -35.31 -11.06 9.05
C GLY A 306 -36.07 -9.79 9.44
N PRO A 307 -36.52 -9.66 10.71
CA PRO A 307 -37.18 -8.45 11.17
C PRO A 307 -36.22 -7.25 11.11
N ASP A 308 -36.74 -6.12 10.65
CA ASP A 308 -36.04 -4.83 10.59
C ASP A 308 -36.23 -3.99 11.89
N GLN A 309 -36.95 -4.53 12.84
CA GLN A 309 -37.26 -3.89 14.12
C GLN A 309 -37.12 -4.90 15.29
N LEU A 310 -36.44 -4.46 16.34
CA LEU A 310 -36.27 -5.21 17.57
C LEU A 310 -36.71 -4.38 18.76
N GLN A 311 -37.34 -5.03 19.78
CA GLN A 311 -37.75 -4.39 21.00
C GLN A 311 -37.15 -5.12 22.20
N ARG A 312 -36.62 -4.37 23.18
CA ARG A 312 -36.10 -4.90 24.42
C ARG A 312 -36.23 -3.87 25.55
N VAL A 313 -36.08 -4.36 26.76
CA VAL A 313 -35.98 -3.57 27.98
C VAL A 313 -34.50 -3.47 28.35
N LEU A 314 -33.99 -2.26 28.51
CA LEU A 314 -32.63 -2.01 29.00
C LEU A 314 -32.70 -1.49 30.42
N GLY A 315 -32.07 -2.21 31.35
CA GLY A 315 -31.95 -1.78 32.74
C GLY A 315 -31.19 -0.47 32.90
N ALA A 316 -31.20 0.09 34.08
CA ALA A 316 -30.46 1.33 34.39
C ALA A 316 -28.95 1.13 34.14
N ARG A 317 -28.31 2.03 33.36
CA ARG A 317 -26.88 1.95 33.00
C ARG A 317 -26.48 0.70 32.23
N GLU A 318 -27.40 -0.01 31.64
CA GLU A 318 -27.17 -1.22 30.85
C GLU A 318 -26.82 -0.91 29.40
N ASN A 319 -26.01 -1.81 28.82
CA ASN A 319 -25.69 -1.85 27.39
C ASN A 319 -26.12 -3.21 26.84
N ASP A 320 -26.79 -3.22 25.68
CA ASP A 320 -27.14 -4.46 24.99
C ASP A 320 -26.89 -4.32 23.48
N LEU A 321 -26.54 -5.44 22.85
CA LEU A 321 -26.25 -5.53 21.43
C LEU A 321 -27.45 -6.08 20.67
N PHE A 322 -28.01 -5.24 19.82
CA PHE A 322 -29.11 -5.59 18.93
C PHE A 322 -28.56 -5.97 17.57
N ARG A 323 -28.89 -7.17 17.10
CA ARG A 323 -28.38 -7.71 15.86
C ARG A 323 -29.48 -8.00 14.86
N PHE A 324 -29.18 -7.73 13.59
CA PHE A 324 -30.00 -8.05 12.44
C PHE A 324 -29.24 -8.99 11.51
N PRO A 325 -29.90 -9.95 10.85
CA PRO A 325 -29.28 -10.80 9.85
C PRO A 325 -29.18 -10.02 8.52
N PHE A 326 -27.98 -9.67 8.08
CA PHE A 326 -27.71 -8.99 6.83
C PHE A 326 -27.28 -9.98 5.75
N LEU A 327 -27.64 -9.65 4.49
CA LEU A 327 -27.14 -10.30 3.29
C LEU A 327 -26.62 -9.23 2.32
N ALA A 328 -25.35 -9.30 1.98
CA ALA A 328 -24.73 -8.41 0.98
C ALA A 328 -25.13 -8.89 -0.44
N ASP A 329 -26.23 -8.40 -0.95
CA ASP A 329 -26.88 -8.85 -2.20
C ASP A 329 -26.54 -7.96 -3.40
N ARG A 330 -25.83 -6.84 -3.22
CA ARG A 330 -25.47 -5.90 -4.28
C ARG A 330 -24.09 -5.30 -4.06
N VAL A 331 -23.28 -5.21 -5.12
CA VAL A 331 -21.99 -4.50 -5.12
C VAL A 331 -22.23 -2.99 -5.15
N GLY A 332 -21.47 -2.24 -4.35
CA GLY A 332 -21.53 -0.79 -4.26
C GLY A 332 -21.44 -0.29 -2.81
N GLU A 333 -21.76 0.97 -2.59
CA GLU A 333 -21.89 1.53 -1.22
C GLU A 333 -23.29 1.19 -0.68
N ALA A 334 -23.35 0.40 0.39
CA ALA A 334 -24.56 0.19 1.15
C ALA A 334 -24.68 1.23 2.27
N LYS A 335 -25.91 1.62 2.58
CA LYS A 335 -26.27 2.55 3.64
C LYS A 335 -27.16 1.88 4.64
N ILE A 336 -26.82 1.93 5.91
CA ILE A 336 -27.61 1.39 7.01
C ILE A 336 -27.88 2.53 8.00
N GLU A 337 -29.17 2.79 8.29
CA GLU A 337 -29.58 3.77 9.28
C GLU A 337 -30.26 3.03 10.45
N PHE A 338 -29.72 3.20 11.65
CA PHE A 338 -30.32 2.69 12.89
C PHE A 338 -31.05 3.83 13.61
N PHE A 339 -32.25 3.54 14.09
CA PHE A 339 -33.07 4.47 14.88
C PHE A 339 -33.47 3.81 16.21
N ALA A 340 -32.95 4.33 17.30
CA ALA A 340 -33.34 3.93 18.65
C ALA A 340 -34.38 4.91 19.19
N ILE A 341 -35.47 4.37 19.70
CA ILE A 341 -36.61 5.12 20.21
C ILE A 341 -36.95 4.61 21.60
N SER A 342 -37.03 5.50 22.57
CA SER A 342 -37.59 5.28 23.90
C SER A 342 -38.50 6.43 24.32
N ALA A 343 -39.17 6.29 25.44
CA ALA A 343 -39.97 7.39 26.00
C ALA A 343 -39.12 8.58 26.48
N ALA A 344 -37.86 8.37 26.83
CA ALA A 344 -36.95 9.36 27.40
C ALA A 344 -36.16 10.13 26.32
N ASP A 345 -35.65 9.41 25.30
CA ASP A 345 -34.77 9.98 24.27
C ASP A 345 -34.85 9.18 22.95
N ARG A 346 -34.35 9.78 21.87
CA ARG A 346 -34.29 9.17 20.55
C ARG A 346 -32.90 9.44 19.95
N ASP A 347 -32.33 8.45 19.25
CA ASP A 347 -31.04 8.61 18.56
C ASP A 347 -31.07 7.98 17.18
N GLY A 348 -30.33 8.53 16.24
CA GLY A 348 -30.18 8.03 14.89
C GLY A 348 -28.70 7.95 14.50
N LEU A 349 -28.31 6.86 13.83
CA LEU A 349 -26.95 6.58 13.41
C LEU A 349 -26.94 6.07 11.97
N GLU A 350 -26.10 6.64 11.11
CA GLU A 350 -25.83 6.14 9.75
C GLU A 350 -24.48 5.44 9.72
N LYS A 351 -24.45 4.26 9.10
CA LYS A 351 -23.23 3.53 8.72
C LYS A 351 -23.23 3.31 7.21
N LYS A 352 -22.12 3.65 6.58
CA LYS A 352 -21.82 3.28 5.20
C LYS A 352 -20.97 2.04 5.20
N LEU A 353 -21.28 1.10 4.31
CA LEU A 353 -20.61 -0.19 4.17
C LEU A 353 -20.25 -0.42 2.70
N ALA A 354 -18.97 -0.55 2.41
CA ALA A 354 -18.54 -0.91 1.07
C ALA A 354 -18.80 -2.40 0.82
N VAL A 355 -19.58 -2.72 -0.22
CA VAL A 355 -19.79 -4.11 -0.67
C VAL A 355 -19.01 -4.31 -1.96
N SER A 356 -17.99 -5.15 -1.92
CA SER A 356 -17.14 -5.50 -3.09
C SER A 356 -17.58 -6.82 -3.74
N ASP A 357 -17.13 -7.02 -4.98
CA ASP A 357 -17.32 -8.30 -5.66
C ASP A 357 -16.49 -9.41 -4.97
N ARG A 358 -16.96 -10.64 -5.03
CA ARG A 358 -16.27 -11.85 -4.55
C ARG A 358 -15.51 -12.59 -5.65
N LEU A 359 -15.62 -12.12 -6.89
CA LEU A 359 -15.06 -12.78 -8.04
C LEU A 359 -13.64 -12.26 -8.31
N VAL A 360 -12.72 -13.16 -8.60
CA VAL A 360 -11.38 -12.79 -9.08
C VAL A 360 -11.47 -12.48 -10.56
N SER A 361 -11.15 -11.25 -10.96
CA SER A 361 -11.12 -10.83 -12.36
C SER A 361 -9.75 -11.09 -12.96
N GLU A 362 -9.72 -11.76 -14.11
CA GLU A 362 -8.53 -11.92 -14.94
C GLU A 362 -8.76 -11.30 -16.32
N THR A 363 -7.71 -10.82 -16.95
CA THR A 363 -7.78 -10.18 -18.28
C THR A 363 -6.60 -10.62 -19.12
N LEU A 364 -6.87 -11.01 -20.37
CA LEU A 364 -5.87 -11.24 -21.40
C LEU A 364 -5.96 -10.10 -22.42
N LEU A 365 -4.85 -9.43 -22.65
CA LEU A 365 -4.69 -8.41 -23.68
C LEU A 365 -3.82 -8.95 -24.79
N ASP A 366 -4.21 -8.66 -26.03
CA ASP A 366 -3.44 -8.98 -27.22
C ASP A 366 -3.50 -7.79 -28.18
N PHE A 367 -2.45 -7.60 -28.94
CA PHE A 367 -2.25 -6.46 -29.82
C PHE A 367 -1.88 -6.91 -31.23
N ALA A 368 -2.29 -6.15 -32.23
CA ALA A 368 -1.84 -6.28 -33.61
C ALA A 368 -1.98 -4.96 -34.37
N SER A 369 -1.30 -4.81 -35.48
CA SER A 369 -1.50 -3.70 -36.41
C SER A 369 -1.59 -4.19 -37.84
N GLY A 370 -2.27 -3.44 -38.72
CA GLY A 370 -2.36 -3.76 -40.13
C GLY A 370 -3.66 -3.32 -40.79
N LYS A 371 -3.71 -3.46 -42.16
CA LYS A 371 -4.96 -3.24 -42.94
C LYS A 371 -5.97 -4.36 -42.76
N SER A 372 -5.48 -5.58 -42.50
CA SER A 372 -6.31 -6.76 -42.28
C SER A 372 -5.69 -7.58 -41.15
N VAL A 373 -6.41 -7.67 -40.03
CA VAL A 373 -5.96 -8.39 -38.83
C VAL A 373 -6.95 -9.50 -38.56
N LYS A 374 -6.46 -10.75 -38.56
CA LYS A 374 -7.25 -11.94 -38.18
C LYS A 374 -6.70 -12.52 -36.88
N LYS A 375 -7.54 -12.68 -35.87
CA LYS A 375 -7.20 -13.26 -34.57
C LYS A 375 -8.16 -14.37 -34.20
N VAL A 376 -7.68 -15.37 -33.48
CA VAL A 376 -8.49 -16.42 -32.86
C VAL A 376 -8.28 -16.35 -31.37
N ILE A 377 -9.34 -16.04 -30.64
CA ILE A 377 -9.30 -15.82 -29.19
C ILE A 377 -10.06 -16.95 -28.50
N ALA A 378 -9.38 -17.72 -27.66
CA ALA A 378 -9.97 -18.80 -26.90
C ALA A 378 -10.38 -18.33 -25.51
N PRO A 379 -11.69 -18.40 -25.14
CA PRO A 379 -12.11 -18.16 -23.76
C PRO A 379 -11.45 -19.16 -22.82
N GLN A 380 -11.15 -18.70 -21.59
CA GLN A 380 -10.49 -19.54 -20.58
C GLN A 380 -11.46 -20.57 -19.99
N ALA A 381 -11.02 -21.81 -19.88
CA ALA A 381 -11.90 -22.94 -19.52
C ALA A 381 -12.51 -22.81 -18.10
N GLU A 382 -11.76 -22.22 -17.16
CA GLU A 382 -12.16 -22.04 -15.76
C GLU A 382 -12.93 -20.74 -15.52
N GLY A 383 -13.04 -19.87 -16.55
CA GLY A 383 -13.66 -18.55 -16.40
C GLY A 383 -15.16 -18.55 -16.64
N GLU A 384 -15.81 -17.60 -15.98
CA GLU A 384 -17.23 -17.26 -16.15
C GLU A 384 -17.36 -15.81 -16.62
N HIS A 385 -18.53 -15.46 -17.14
CA HIS A 385 -18.83 -14.08 -17.54
C HIS A 385 -17.80 -13.45 -18.51
N HIS A 386 -17.32 -14.25 -19.47
CA HIS A 386 -16.37 -13.76 -20.46
C HIS A 386 -16.92 -12.56 -21.23
N THR A 387 -16.10 -11.53 -21.32
CA THR A 387 -16.36 -10.33 -22.13
C THR A 387 -15.19 -10.12 -23.05
N LEU A 388 -15.46 -10.08 -24.36
CA LEU A 388 -14.46 -9.78 -25.38
C LEU A 388 -14.69 -8.36 -25.91
N SER A 389 -13.67 -7.53 -25.84
CA SER A 389 -13.66 -6.18 -26.40
C SER A 389 -12.58 -6.08 -27.48
N ILE A 390 -12.98 -5.72 -28.69
CA ILE A 390 -12.08 -5.46 -29.84
C ILE A 390 -12.11 -3.96 -30.12
N LYS A 391 -10.94 -3.36 -30.19
CA LYS A 391 -10.79 -1.93 -30.47
C LYS A 391 -9.86 -1.77 -31.67
N ALA A 392 -10.34 -1.12 -32.74
CA ALA A 392 -9.53 -0.71 -33.88
C ALA A 392 -9.40 0.81 -33.89
N ALA A 393 -8.18 1.34 -33.92
CA ALA A 393 -7.91 2.76 -33.87
C ALA A 393 -6.92 3.19 -34.96
N PRO A 394 -7.08 4.40 -35.55
CA PRO A 394 -6.18 4.90 -36.60
C PRO A 394 -4.82 5.35 -36.05
N SER A 395 -4.64 5.40 -34.74
CA SER A 395 -3.44 5.94 -34.05
C SER A 395 -3.06 5.09 -32.86
N ILE A 396 -1.76 5.05 -32.50
CA ILE A 396 -1.24 4.44 -31.27
C ILE A 396 -1.74 5.15 -29.99
N LEU A 397 -2.39 6.29 -30.13
CA LEU A 397 -2.93 7.03 -28.97
C LEU A 397 -3.84 6.15 -28.09
N ARG A 398 -4.67 5.29 -28.68
CA ARG A 398 -5.55 4.41 -27.89
C ARG A 398 -4.81 3.31 -27.11
N PRO A 399 -3.85 2.56 -27.67
CA PRO A 399 -2.96 1.70 -26.90
C PRO A 399 -2.21 2.47 -25.79
N ALA A 400 -1.72 3.67 -26.08
CA ALA A 400 -1.04 4.53 -25.11
C ALA A 400 -1.94 4.86 -23.90
N VAL A 401 -3.23 5.15 -24.12
CA VAL A 401 -4.21 5.37 -23.03
C VAL A 401 -4.30 4.16 -22.08
N ASN A 402 -4.30 2.95 -22.63
CA ASN A 402 -4.36 1.73 -21.81
C ASN A 402 -3.11 1.57 -20.94
N ILE A 403 -1.92 1.83 -21.50
CA ILE A 403 -0.65 1.79 -20.76
C ILE A 403 -0.64 2.88 -19.67
N ALA A 404 -1.09 4.09 -20.00
CA ALA A 404 -1.19 5.19 -19.05
C ALA A 404 -2.15 4.89 -17.89
N LYS A 405 -3.30 4.28 -18.16
CA LYS A 405 -4.24 3.84 -17.12
C LYS A 405 -3.60 2.82 -16.18
N LYS A 406 -2.91 1.81 -16.70
CA LYS A 406 -2.18 0.82 -15.90
C LYS A 406 -1.10 1.46 -15.02
N LEU A 407 -0.43 2.50 -15.51
CA LEU A 407 0.61 3.21 -14.78
C LEU A 407 0.02 4.13 -13.71
N VAL A 408 -0.94 4.98 -14.07
CA VAL A 408 -1.52 6.01 -13.18
C VAL A 408 -2.38 5.38 -12.07
N PHE A 409 -3.08 4.28 -12.37
CA PHE A 409 -3.93 3.58 -11.39
C PHE A 409 -3.27 2.30 -10.83
N TYR A 410 -1.93 2.24 -10.84
CA TYR A 410 -1.22 1.13 -10.22
C TYR A 410 -1.50 1.09 -8.71
N PRO A 411 -1.91 -0.07 -8.15
CA PRO A 411 -2.49 -0.11 -6.81
C PRO A 411 -1.46 -0.04 -5.67
N TYR A 412 -0.20 -0.36 -5.95
CA TYR A 412 0.85 -0.38 -4.93
C TYR A 412 1.72 0.88 -5.03
N GLU A 413 2.19 1.40 -3.90
CA GLU A 413 2.78 2.73 -3.84
C GLU A 413 4.10 2.80 -3.07
N CYS A 414 5.18 2.21 -3.61
CA CYS A 414 6.53 2.62 -3.21
C CYS A 414 6.89 3.98 -3.83
N LEU A 415 7.97 4.62 -3.41
CA LEU A 415 8.36 5.94 -3.94
C LEU A 415 8.61 5.93 -5.44
N GLU A 416 9.22 4.85 -5.98
CA GLU A 416 9.42 4.71 -7.43
C GLU A 416 8.08 4.73 -8.16
N GLN A 417 7.12 3.94 -7.70
CA GLN A 417 5.80 3.83 -8.32
C GLN A 417 5.01 5.12 -8.23
N ARG A 418 5.07 5.82 -7.09
CA ARG A 418 4.52 7.17 -6.94
C ARG A 418 5.15 8.16 -7.93
N THR A 419 6.48 8.08 -8.11
CA THR A 419 7.18 8.91 -9.09
C THR A 419 6.72 8.57 -10.51
N SER A 420 6.72 7.29 -10.87
CA SER A 420 6.30 6.83 -12.20
C SER A 420 4.83 7.17 -12.51
N LYS A 421 3.95 7.15 -11.50
CA LYS A 421 2.54 7.53 -11.61
C LYS A 421 2.33 8.98 -12.06
N ILE A 422 3.17 9.91 -11.57
CA ILE A 422 3.03 11.34 -11.91
C ILE A 422 3.83 11.75 -13.15
N MET A 423 4.82 10.95 -13.56
CA MET A 423 5.69 11.26 -14.70
C MET A 423 4.95 11.49 -16.03
N PRO A 424 3.85 10.77 -16.38
CA PRO A 424 3.08 11.07 -17.59
C PRO A 424 2.57 12.51 -17.64
N PHE A 425 2.18 13.09 -16.51
CA PHE A 425 1.70 14.48 -16.43
C PHE A 425 2.84 15.51 -16.47
N LEU A 426 4.07 15.10 -16.11
CA LEU A 426 5.22 15.99 -16.05
C LEU A 426 6.14 15.90 -17.29
N ALA A 427 6.32 14.73 -17.86
CA ALA A 427 7.32 14.47 -18.88
C ALA A 427 6.77 14.42 -20.31
N LEU A 428 5.52 13.95 -20.49
CA LEU A 428 4.94 13.83 -21.82
C LEU A 428 4.56 15.20 -22.41
N SER A 429 4.55 15.26 -23.74
CA SER A 429 4.13 16.46 -24.48
C SER A 429 2.66 16.80 -24.15
N PRO A 430 2.27 18.09 -24.20
CA PRO A 430 0.87 18.48 -24.05
C PRO A 430 -0.06 17.81 -25.06
N GLN A 431 0.45 17.45 -26.24
CA GLN A 431 -0.29 16.74 -27.27
C GLN A 431 -0.71 15.35 -26.83
N LEU A 432 0.16 14.59 -26.18
CA LEU A 432 -0.19 13.27 -25.66
C LEU A 432 -0.87 13.38 -24.30
N ALA A 433 -0.30 14.11 -23.34
CA ALA A 433 -0.84 14.23 -21.98
C ALA A 433 -2.30 14.74 -21.96
N GLY A 434 -2.63 15.74 -22.79
CA GLY A 434 -3.99 16.28 -22.92
C GLY A 434 -4.97 15.36 -23.65
N ARG A 435 -4.49 14.27 -24.26
CA ARG A 435 -5.30 13.27 -24.98
C ARG A 435 -5.44 11.95 -24.22
N LEU A 436 -4.70 11.79 -23.11
CA LEU A 436 -4.86 10.64 -22.21
C LEU A 436 -6.19 10.78 -21.45
N GLU A 437 -7.23 10.13 -21.94
CA GLU A 437 -8.57 10.12 -21.31
C GLU A 437 -8.57 9.25 -20.04
N LEU A 438 -7.95 9.76 -18.96
CA LEU A 438 -7.78 9.04 -17.70
C LEU A 438 -8.98 9.19 -16.75
N GLY A 439 -9.94 10.08 -17.07
CA GLY A 439 -11.07 10.36 -16.20
C GLY A 439 -10.71 11.23 -14.97
N LEU A 440 -9.53 11.86 -14.99
CA LEU A 440 -9.04 12.77 -13.95
C LEU A 440 -9.22 14.22 -14.42
N ASP A 441 -9.81 15.06 -13.58
CA ASP A 441 -9.84 16.49 -13.85
C ASP A 441 -8.51 17.18 -13.50
N PRO A 442 -8.23 18.39 -14.02
CA PRO A 442 -6.96 19.08 -13.77
C PRO A 442 -6.68 19.36 -12.27
N LYS A 443 -7.71 19.51 -11.43
CA LYS A 443 -7.55 19.74 -9.98
C LYS A 443 -7.11 18.44 -9.30
N GLN A 444 -7.67 17.30 -9.71
CA GLN A 444 -7.26 15.99 -9.21
C GLN A 444 -5.79 15.70 -9.58
N VAL A 445 -5.39 15.92 -10.84
CA VAL A 445 -3.99 15.77 -11.28
C VAL A 445 -3.06 16.68 -10.47
N ARG A 446 -3.45 17.96 -10.28
CA ARG A 446 -2.68 18.89 -9.47
C ARG A 446 -2.56 18.42 -8.03
N GLY A 447 -3.64 17.95 -7.42
CA GLY A 447 -3.66 17.41 -6.06
C GLY A 447 -2.75 16.18 -5.89
N GLU A 448 -2.74 15.26 -6.85
CA GLU A 448 -1.85 14.08 -6.86
C GLU A 448 -0.37 14.49 -6.91
N ILE A 449 0.00 15.44 -7.78
CA ILE A 449 1.39 15.91 -7.89
C ILE A 449 1.80 16.66 -6.61
N GLU A 450 0.99 17.57 -6.10
CA GLU A 450 1.29 18.30 -4.86
C GLU A 450 1.34 17.37 -3.64
N GLY A 451 0.47 16.35 -3.59
CA GLY A 451 0.50 15.28 -2.60
C GLY A 451 1.80 14.47 -2.65
N TYR A 452 2.25 14.10 -3.85
CA TYR A 452 3.52 13.43 -4.06
C TYR A 452 4.71 14.28 -3.57
N LEU A 453 4.76 15.56 -3.94
CA LEU A 453 5.86 16.46 -3.54
C LEU A 453 6.00 16.58 -2.02
N LYS A 454 4.88 16.57 -1.28
CA LYS A 454 4.85 16.66 0.19
C LYS A 454 5.41 15.43 0.90
N VAL A 455 5.29 14.25 0.31
CA VAL A 455 5.68 12.99 0.97
C VAL A 455 7.12 12.57 0.69
N ILE A 456 7.80 13.11 -0.33
CA ILE A 456 9.19 12.73 -0.68
C ILE A 456 10.15 12.78 0.52
N PRO A 457 10.11 13.80 1.40
CA PRO A 457 11.01 13.86 2.56
C PRO A 457 10.89 12.68 3.52
N GLU A 458 9.76 11.97 3.55
CA GLU A 458 9.53 10.81 4.42
C GLU A 458 10.32 9.56 3.97
N PHE A 459 10.82 9.56 2.73
CA PHE A 459 11.62 8.49 2.14
C PHE A 459 13.13 8.78 2.15
N MET A 460 13.53 9.95 2.64
CA MET A 460 14.92 10.41 2.60
C MET A 460 15.67 10.01 3.87
N ASN A 461 16.87 9.45 3.71
CA ASN A 461 17.78 9.18 4.82
C ASN A 461 18.55 10.44 5.24
N SER A 462 19.39 10.31 6.27
CA SER A 462 20.20 11.43 6.82
C SER A 462 21.24 11.98 5.83
N GLU A 463 21.65 11.19 4.83
CA GLU A 463 22.65 11.57 3.83
C GLU A 463 22.04 12.30 2.63
N GLY A 464 20.72 12.26 2.49
CA GLY A 464 19.96 12.85 1.40
C GLY A 464 19.65 11.87 0.26
N ALA A 465 19.86 10.57 0.46
CA ALA A 465 19.46 9.53 -0.47
C ALA A 465 18.01 9.10 -0.21
N LEU A 466 17.34 8.61 -1.24
CA LEU A 466 15.97 8.14 -1.17
C LEU A 466 15.86 6.61 -1.15
N SER A 467 14.93 6.12 -0.36
CA SER A 467 14.57 4.70 -0.26
C SER A 467 13.25 4.42 -0.98
N TYR A 468 13.03 3.17 -1.40
CA TYR A 468 11.74 2.74 -1.98
C TYR A 468 10.58 2.86 -0.98
N TYR A 469 10.84 2.64 0.31
CA TYR A 469 9.85 2.66 1.39
C TYR A 469 10.20 3.69 2.45
N ARG A 470 9.18 4.23 3.13
CA ARG A 470 9.34 5.22 4.23
C ARG A 470 10.19 4.63 5.34
N GLY A 471 11.20 5.36 5.78
CA GLY A 471 12.14 4.87 6.81
C GLY A 471 12.96 3.65 6.39
N GLY A 472 13.02 3.35 5.09
CA GLY A 472 13.72 2.19 4.54
C GLY A 472 15.22 2.19 4.86
N GLN A 473 15.76 1.01 5.14
CA GLN A 473 17.19 0.82 5.47
C GLN A 473 18.10 0.94 4.26
N TYR A 474 17.55 0.75 3.06
CA TYR A 474 18.30 0.74 1.80
C TYR A 474 17.88 1.90 0.94
N SER A 475 18.82 2.77 0.62
CA SER A 475 18.65 3.85 -0.36
C SER A 475 19.06 3.39 -1.76
N SER A 476 18.54 4.08 -2.77
CA SER A 476 18.85 3.82 -4.18
C SER A 476 19.29 5.12 -4.86
N ASP A 477 20.48 5.08 -5.43
CA ASP A 477 21.04 6.21 -6.17
C ASP A 477 20.23 6.51 -7.42
N TYR A 478 19.83 5.45 -8.14
CA TYR A 478 18.95 5.59 -9.30
C TYR A 478 17.61 6.24 -8.95
N LEU A 479 16.95 5.76 -7.89
CA LEU A 479 15.69 6.34 -7.44
C LEU A 479 15.85 7.81 -7.05
N THR A 480 16.96 8.14 -6.38
CA THR A 480 17.30 9.52 -6.00
C THR A 480 17.45 10.42 -7.24
N ALA A 481 18.12 9.94 -8.28
CA ALA A 481 18.25 10.65 -9.56
C ALA A 481 16.92 10.74 -10.32
N TYR A 482 16.10 9.70 -10.27
CA TYR A 482 14.78 9.67 -10.90
C TYR A 482 13.81 10.66 -10.28
N VAL A 483 13.74 10.72 -8.94
CA VAL A 483 12.94 11.71 -8.21
C VAL A 483 13.47 13.13 -8.47
N LEU A 484 14.78 13.32 -8.50
CA LEU A 484 15.38 14.63 -8.85
C LEU A 484 14.93 15.10 -10.24
N TRP A 485 14.87 14.21 -11.22
CA TRP A 485 14.31 14.52 -12.54
C TRP A 485 12.83 14.95 -12.46
N ALA A 486 12.01 14.18 -11.74
CA ALA A 486 10.59 14.53 -11.51
C ALA A 486 10.43 15.92 -10.87
N LEU A 487 11.27 16.26 -9.88
CA LEU A 487 11.28 17.58 -9.23
C LEU A 487 11.64 18.71 -10.21
N HIS A 488 12.59 18.47 -11.11
CA HIS A 488 12.93 19.45 -12.14
C HIS A 488 11.77 19.70 -13.09
N LEU A 489 11.13 18.63 -13.57
CA LEU A 489 9.96 18.74 -14.46
C LEU A 489 8.76 19.41 -13.74
N ALA A 490 8.52 19.08 -12.48
CA ALA A 490 7.48 19.72 -11.69
C ALA A 490 7.71 21.22 -11.55
N ARG A 491 8.95 21.64 -11.30
CA ARG A 491 9.32 23.06 -11.22
C ARG A 491 9.11 23.79 -12.55
N GLU A 492 9.45 23.18 -13.69
CA GLU A 492 9.23 23.72 -15.03
C GLU A 492 7.74 23.90 -15.37
N ARG A 493 6.87 23.22 -14.65
CA ARG A 493 5.39 23.29 -14.76
C ARG A 493 4.74 24.07 -13.62
N ASP A 494 5.49 24.92 -12.91
CA ASP A 494 5.02 25.81 -11.84
C ASP A 494 4.36 25.09 -10.65
N TYR A 495 4.84 23.88 -10.31
CA TYR A 495 4.49 23.22 -9.05
C TYR A 495 5.39 23.70 -7.90
N PRO A 496 4.86 23.72 -6.65
CA PRO A 496 5.60 24.21 -5.47
C PRO A 496 6.68 23.22 -5.01
N VAL A 497 7.81 23.18 -5.70
CA VAL A 497 8.96 22.32 -5.37
C VAL A 497 9.85 23.01 -4.34
N ASP A 498 10.12 22.33 -3.20
CA ASP A 498 11.06 22.83 -2.19
C ASP A 498 12.50 22.90 -2.75
N PRO A 499 13.10 24.09 -2.85
CA PRO A 499 14.49 24.23 -3.31
C PRO A 499 15.52 23.55 -2.38
N GLN A 500 15.20 23.36 -1.09
CA GLN A 500 16.09 22.67 -0.15
C GLN A 500 16.13 21.17 -0.43
N LEU A 501 14.98 20.57 -0.75
CA LEU A 501 14.90 19.17 -1.16
C LEU A 501 15.77 18.92 -2.39
N VAL A 502 15.62 19.74 -3.44
CA VAL A 502 16.44 19.63 -4.67
C VAL A 502 17.93 19.75 -4.35
N ARG A 503 18.34 20.68 -3.48
CA ARG A 503 19.75 20.84 -3.08
C ARG A 503 20.28 19.61 -2.33
N LYS A 504 19.49 19.00 -1.44
CA LYS A 504 19.88 17.80 -0.68
C LYS A 504 20.11 16.61 -1.59
N LEU A 505 19.14 16.31 -2.49
CA LEU A 505 19.25 15.20 -3.43
C LEU A 505 20.44 15.39 -4.39
N SER A 506 20.59 16.59 -4.98
CA SER A 506 21.70 16.91 -5.86
C SER A 506 23.05 16.83 -5.14
N GLY A 507 23.13 17.33 -3.90
CA GLY A 507 24.33 17.27 -3.08
C GLY A 507 24.73 15.84 -2.72
N TYR A 508 23.76 14.96 -2.47
CA TYR A 508 24.02 13.54 -2.28
C TYR A 508 24.62 12.92 -3.55
N LEU A 509 23.92 13.01 -4.70
CA LEU A 509 24.36 12.42 -5.97
C LEU A 509 25.72 12.92 -6.48
N GLN A 510 26.12 14.14 -6.08
CA GLN A 510 27.45 14.68 -6.42
C GLN A 510 28.57 14.05 -5.59
N ARG A 511 28.29 13.57 -4.37
CA ARG A 511 29.27 12.98 -3.45
C ARG A 511 29.27 11.46 -3.48
N ALA A 512 28.17 10.83 -3.92
CA ALA A 512 28.01 9.40 -3.99
C ALA A 512 28.97 8.77 -5.02
N ASP A 513 29.47 7.60 -4.73
CA ASP A 513 30.22 6.77 -5.67
C ASP A 513 29.23 5.96 -6.53
N LEU A 514 28.69 6.63 -7.54
CA LEU A 514 27.69 6.06 -8.43
C LEU A 514 28.32 4.98 -9.32
N ASP A 515 27.63 3.85 -9.49
CA ASP A 515 28.00 2.93 -10.54
C ASP A 515 27.83 3.57 -11.93
N LYS A 516 28.47 2.99 -12.95
CA LYS A 516 28.47 3.59 -14.30
C LYS A 516 27.09 3.73 -14.92
N ALA A 517 26.17 2.81 -14.64
CA ALA A 517 24.81 2.86 -15.18
C ALA A 517 23.99 4.00 -14.53
N CYS A 518 24.10 4.15 -13.22
CA CYS A 518 23.50 5.27 -12.48
C CYS A 518 24.13 6.62 -12.88
N GLU A 519 25.46 6.69 -12.98
CA GLU A 519 26.14 7.91 -13.43
C GLU A 519 25.66 8.30 -14.84
N SER A 520 25.49 7.34 -15.76
CA SER A 520 24.97 7.60 -17.11
C SER A 520 23.55 8.21 -17.06
N PHE A 521 22.68 7.65 -16.22
CA PHE A 521 21.32 8.19 -16.02
C PHE A 521 21.34 9.56 -15.35
N TYR A 522 22.14 9.76 -14.31
CA TYR A 522 22.25 11.05 -13.65
C TYR A 522 22.78 12.14 -14.58
N GLN A 523 23.80 11.84 -15.38
CA GLN A 523 24.31 12.77 -16.40
C GLN A 523 23.26 13.05 -17.49
N PHE A 524 22.42 12.08 -17.85
CA PHE A 524 21.25 12.34 -18.71
C PHE A 524 20.28 13.33 -18.06
N VAL A 525 19.92 13.16 -16.81
CA VAL A 525 19.06 14.10 -16.07
C VAL A 525 19.66 15.52 -16.04
N LEU A 526 20.95 15.64 -15.77
CA LEU A 526 21.65 16.93 -15.79
C LEU A 526 21.72 17.55 -17.19
N SER A 527 21.83 16.71 -18.23
CA SER A 527 21.92 17.18 -19.62
C SER A 527 20.65 17.88 -20.11
N LEU A 528 19.48 17.51 -19.58
CA LEU A 528 18.21 18.18 -19.87
C LEU A 528 18.23 19.66 -19.45
N GLN A 529 19.05 20.02 -18.46
CA GLN A 529 19.25 21.39 -18.00
C GLN A 529 20.57 22.01 -18.51
N LYS A 530 21.26 21.34 -19.44
CA LYS A 530 22.58 21.75 -19.92
C LYS A 530 23.69 21.80 -18.85
N LYS A 531 23.53 21.01 -17.77
CA LYS A 531 24.42 20.95 -16.61
C LYS A 531 25.25 19.67 -16.50
N ALA A 532 25.18 18.78 -17.47
CA ALA A 532 25.98 17.55 -17.46
C ALA A 532 27.48 17.83 -17.51
N ASP A 533 28.26 17.02 -16.77
CA ASP A 533 29.73 17.15 -16.73
C ASP A 533 30.35 16.49 -17.95
N GLY A 534 30.90 17.31 -18.85
CA GLY A 534 31.55 16.85 -20.06
C GLY A 534 32.77 15.94 -19.84
N LYS A 535 33.48 16.04 -18.69
CA LYS A 535 34.60 15.15 -18.35
C LYS A 535 34.06 13.76 -17.97
N LYS A 536 33.03 13.71 -17.13
CA LYS A 536 32.37 12.45 -16.77
C LYS A 536 31.75 11.76 -17.99
N LEU A 537 31.09 12.52 -18.86
CA LEU A 537 30.52 11.98 -20.10
C LEU A 537 31.61 11.36 -21.01
N ARG A 538 32.77 12.00 -21.16
CA ARG A 538 33.91 11.44 -21.97
C ARG A 538 34.49 10.19 -21.31
N LYS A 539 34.60 10.16 -19.98
CA LYS A 539 35.05 8.96 -19.25
C LYS A 539 34.08 7.79 -19.46
N LEU A 540 32.79 7.99 -19.28
CA LEU A 540 31.76 6.97 -19.54
C LEU A 540 31.79 6.52 -21.01
N ALA A 541 32.01 7.43 -21.94
CA ALA A 541 32.11 7.14 -23.36
C ALA A 541 33.32 6.26 -23.72
N ALA A 542 34.48 6.47 -23.08
CA ALA A 542 35.64 5.60 -23.22
C ALA A 542 35.42 4.18 -22.64
N GLU A 543 34.53 4.05 -21.67
CA GLU A 543 34.23 2.77 -21.00
C GLU A 543 32.85 2.18 -21.40
N ARG A 544 32.23 2.68 -22.49
CA ARG A 544 30.85 2.37 -22.88
C ARG A 544 30.55 0.89 -23.07
N ASP A 545 31.55 0.11 -23.48
CA ASP A 545 31.39 -1.34 -23.72
C ASP A 545 31.11 -2.11 -22.42
N THR A 546 31.44 -1.53 -21.25
CA THR A 546 31.15 -2.09 -19.93
C THR A 546 29.76 -1.68 -19.42
N LEU A 547 29.08 -0.77 -20.11
CA LEU A 547 27.73 -0.33 -19.73
C LEU A 547 26.67 -1.29 -20.25
N PRO A 548 25.60 -1.51 -19.48
CA PRO A 548 24.40 -2.14 -20.01
C PRO A 548 23.82 -1.27 -21.13
N ILE A 549 23.04 -1.87 -22.02
CA ILE A 549 22.47 -1.18 -23.18
C ILE A 549 21.66 0.08 -22.79
N GLN A 550 20.95 0.03 -21.65
CA GLN A 550 20.22 1.17 -21.09
C GLN A 550 21.18 2.31 -20.69
N GLY A 551 22.28 1.97 -20.02
CA GLY A 551 23.32 2.94 -19.66
C GLY A 551 23.94 3.60 -20.88
N ARG A 552 24.19 2.82 -21.96
CA ARG A 552 24.66 3.35 -23.25
C ARG A 552 23.65 4.30 -23.89
N ALA A 553 22.36 3.97 -23.82
CA ALA A 553 21.30 4.82 -24.35
C ALA A 553 21.20 6.16 -23.58
N PHE A 554 21.27 6.15 -22.25
CA PHE A 554 21.31 7.38 -21.44
C PHE A 554 22.55 8.22 -21.74
N LEU A 555 23.72 7.58 -21.83
CA LEU A 555 24.96 8.25 -22.19
C LEU A 555 24.84 8.92 -23.58
N TYR A 556 24.32 8.20 -24.57
CA TYR A 556 24.09 8.73 -25.91
C TYR A 556 23.20 9.99 -25.88
N ARG A 557 22.05 9.91 -25.20
CA ARG A 557 21.13 11.03 -25.05
C ARG A 557 21.76 12.22 -24.34
N ALA A 558 22.57 11.96 -23.29
CA ALA A 558 23.29 13.00 -22.56
C ALA A 558 24.31 13.73 -23.48
N LEU A 559 25.09 12.98 -24.27
CA LEU A 559 26.02 13.53 -25.26
C LEU A 559 25.28 14.34 -26.32
N ASN A 560 24.14 13.84 -26.80
CA ASN A 560 23.31 14.51 -27.79
C ASN A 560 22.73 15.83 -27.26
N ASN A 561 22.17 15.83 -26.06
CA ASN A 561 21.65 17.03 -25.41
C ASN A 561 22.71 18.10 -25.17
N GLN A 562 23.96 17.69 -24.88
CA GLN A 562 25.09 18.62 -24.74
C GLN A 562 25.71 19.05 -26.05
N GLY A 563 25.42 18.37 -27.15
CA GLY A 563 25.99 18.68 -28.46
C GLY A 563 27.50 18.36 -28.61
N ILE A 564 28.03 17.43 -27.77
CA ILE A 564 29.45 17.05 -27.76
C ILE A 564 29.66 15.68 -28.41
N GLU A 565 30.91 15.39 -28.77
CA GLU A 565 31.40 14.13 -29.36
C GLU A 565 30.57 13.64 -30.58
N PRO A 566 30.43 14.43 -31.69
CA PRO A 566 29.57 14.09 -32.82
C PRO A 566 29.98 12.79 -33.53
N GLY A 567 31.28 12.52 -33.64
CA GLY A 567 31.81 11.29 -34.23
C GLY A 567 31.42 10.05 -33.41
N LEU A 568 31.56 10.14 -32.08
CA LEU A 568 31.17 9.06 -31.16
C LEU A 568 29.64 8.82 -31.16
N ARG A 569 28.83 9.88 -31.15
CA ARG A 569 27.37 9.75 -31.27
C ARG A 569 26.96 9.00 -32.53
N LYS A 570 27.58 9.31 -33.67
CA LYS A 570 27.33 8.60 -34.92
C LYS A 570 27.73 7.12 -34.83
N ALA A 571 28.88 6.81 -34.21
CA ALA A 571 29.32 5.44 -33.98
C ALA A 571 28.35 4.68 -33.08
N MET A 572 27.94 5.26 -31.93
CA MET A 572 26.97 4.64 -31.01
C MET A 572 25.61 4.39 -31.69
N LEU A 573 25.13 5.31 -32.52
CA LEU A 573 23.89 5.11 -33.27
C LEU A 573 24.00 3.94 -34.25
N SER A 574 25.15 3.82 -34.94
CA SER A 574 25.42 2.65 -35.80
C SER A 574 25.48 1.36 -35.04
N GLU A 575 26.10 1.35 -33.83
CA GLU A 575 26.14 0.20 -32.94
C GLU A 575 24.70 -0.22 -32.51
N PHE A 576 23.85 0.73 -32.15
CA PHE A 576 22.45 0.46 -31.82
C PHE A 576 21.70 -0.16 -33.00
N ASN A 577 21.79 0.46 -34.19
CA ASN A 577 21.13 -0.06 -35.38
C ASN A 577 21.61 -1.47 -35.75
N SER A 578 22.87 -1.78 -35.52
CA SER A 578 23.45 -3.12 -35.77
C SER A 578 23.02 -4.16 -34.73
N SER A 579 22.66 -3.76 -33.52
CA SER A 579 22.20 -4.66 -32.44
C SER A 579 20.69 -4.88 -32.46
N LEU A 580 19.94 -4.19 -33.33
CA LEU A 580 18.51 -4.32 -33.46
C LEU A 580 18.13 -5.71 -34.01
N GLN A 581 17.34 -6.46 -33.26
CA GLN A 581 16.73 -7.70 -33.73
C GLN A 581 15.53 -7.37 -34.61
N VAL A 582 15.48 -7.95 -35.81
CA VAL A 582 14.40 -7.65 -36.77
C VAL A 582 13.69 -8.92 -37.19
N GLU A 583 12.40 -8.94 -37.00
CA GLU A 583 11.47 -9.99 -37.39
C GLU A 583 10.49 -9.45 -38.44
N ALA A 584 9.57 -10.27 -38.93
CA ALA A 584 8.64 -9.85 -40.00
C ALA A 584 7.83 -8.60 -39.63
N ASP A 585 7.24 -8.60 -38.41
CA ASP A 585 6.34 -7.55 -37.94
C ASP A 585 6.89 -6.75 -36.78
N PHE A 586 8.04 -7.16 -36.21
CA PHE A 586 8.64 -6.62 -35.01
C PHE A 586 10.10 -6.25 -35.20
N ALA A 587 10.55 -5.28 -34.38
CA ALA A 587 11.96 -5.00 -34.17
C ALA A 587 12.19 -4.59 -32.72
N TYR A 588 13.27 -5.09 -32.10
CA TYR A 588 13.55 -4.84 -30.69
C TYR A 588 15.04 -4.94 -30.35
N PHE A 589 15.40 -4.41 -29.21
CA PHE A 589 16.73 -4.53 -28.65
C PHE A 589 16.72 -5.56 -27.52
N ASP A 590 17.53 -6.60 -27.66
CA ASP A 590 17.69 -7.59 -26.62
C ASP A 590 18.66 -7.07 -25.54
N ALA A 591 18.17 -6.97 -24.32
CA ALA A 591 18.99 -6.56 -23.17
C ALA A 591 19.82 -7.74 -22.59
N GLY A 592 19.66 -8.95 -23.13
CA GLY A 592 20.24 -10.18 -22.58
C GLY A 592 19.57 -10.65 -21.28
N GLU A 593 20.02 -11.78 -20.77
CA GLU A 593 19.67 -12.19 -19.41
C GLU A 593 20.36 -11.25 -18.43
N PHE A 594 19.67 -10.18 -18.04
CA PHE A 594 20.11 -9.39 -16.90
C PHE A 594 19.99 -10.26 -15.66
N SER A 595 21.10 -10.58 -15.03
CA SER A 595 21.08 -11.09 -13.65
C SER A 595 20.30 -10.06 -12.83
N TYR A 596 19.27 -10.50 -12.10
CA TYR A 596 18.42 -9.69 -11.24
C TYR A 596 19.25 -8.73 -10.40
N HIS A 597 19.48 -7.51 -10.91
CA HIS A 597 20.28 -6.53 -10.21
C HIS A 597 19.37 -5.79 -9.26
N ARG A 598 19.69 -5.82 -7.98
CA ARG A 598 18.88 -5.20 -6.93
C ARG A 598 18.61 -3.71 -7.18
N ASP A 599 19.59 -3.02 -7.77
CA ASP A 599 19.52 -1.58 -7.99
C ASP A 599 18.77 -1.20 -9.28
N TYR A 600 18.61 -2.14 -10.22
CA TYR A 600 17.92 -1.95 -11.50
C TYR A 600 16.92 -3.06 -11.80
N PRO A 601 15.95 -3.30 -10.92
CA PRO A 601 15.03 -4.46 -11.04
C PRO A 601 14.08 -4.34 -12.24
N PHE A 602 13.99 -3.17 -12.86
CA PHE A 602 13.11 -2.85 -13.98
C PHE A 602 13.82 -2.91 -15.35
N TYR A 603 15.13 -3.13 -15.41
CA TYR A 603 15.85 -3.25 -16.68
C TYR A 603 15.39 -4.51 -17.43
N SER A 604 14.94 -4.30 -18.66
CA SER A 604 14.40 -5.34 -19.53
C SER A 604 14.61 -4.94 -21.00
N SER A 605 14.43 -5.90 -21.91
CA SER A 605 14.45 -5.61 -23.36
C SER A 605 13.39 -4.59 -23.75
N ARG A 606 12.19 -4.58 -23.10
CA ARG A 606 11.17 -3.55 -23.34
C ARG A 606 11.59 -2.16 -22.88
N PHE A 607 12.22 -2.07 -21.72
CA PHE A 607 12.77 -0.81 -21.24
C PHE A 607 13.87 -0.29 -22.19
N ALA A 608 14.80 -1.16 -22.57
CA ALA A 608 15.89 -0.82 -23.51
C ALA A 608 15.34 -0.37 -24.86
N THR A 609 14.40 -1.13 -25.41
CA THR A 609 13.78 -0.82 -26.73
C THR A 609 13.05 0.52 -26.72
N ALA A 610 12.28 0.82 -25.67
CA ALA A 610 11.60 2.10 -25.54
C ALA A 610 12.58 3.28 -25.43
N LEU A 611 13.65 3.12 -24.67
CA LEU A 611 14.67 4.16 -24.50
C LEU A 611 15.47 4.40 -25.77
N LEU A 612 15.83 3.32 -26.48
CA LEU A 612 16.60 3.40 -27.72
C LEU A 612 15.76 3.91 -28.89
N LEU A 613 14.46 3.58 -28.97
CA LEU A 613 13.57 4.20 -29.97
C LEU A 613 13.59 5.73 -29.86
N GLN A 614 13.54 6.28 -28.64
CA GLN A 614 13.65 7.73 -28.45
C GLN A 614 15.00 8.25 -28.93
N ALA A 615 16.09 7.57 -28.54
CA ALA A 615 17.46 7.98 -28.97
C ALA A 615 17.63 7.97 -30.50
N VAL A 616 17.06 6.98 -31.17
CA VAL A 616 17.10 6.89 -32.64
C VAL A 616 16.25 8.01 -33.27
N LEU A 617 15.00 8.21 -32.80
CA LEU A 617 14.10 9.21 -33.37
C LEU A 617 14.55 10.66 -33.14
N GLU A 618 15.32 10.92 -32.08
CA GLU A 618 15.93 12.25 -31.84
C GLU A 618 16.88 12.68 -33.00
N VAL A 619 17.43 11.73 -33.74
CA VAL A 619 18.40 12.00 -34.82
C VAL A 619 17.86 11.64 -36.19
N GLU A 620 17.20 10.49 -36.31
CA GLU A 620 16.66 9.96 -37.57
C GLU A 620 15.15 9.97 -37.56
N ARG A 621 14.58 11.13 -37.87
CA ARG A 621 13.13 11.28 -38.01
C ARG A 621 12.59 10.37 -39.10
N GLY A 622 11.66 9.49 -38.77
CA GLY A 622 11.08 8.57 -39.75
C GLY A 622 11.95 7.33 -40.02
N HIS A 623 12.70 6.87 -39.00
CA HIS A 623 13.42 5.60 -39.05
C HIS A 623 12.52 4.45 -39.56
N VAL A 624 13.01 3.71 -40.57
CA VAL A 624 12.20 2.73 -41.35
C VAL A 624 11.63 1.59 -40.50
N LEU A 625 12.25 1.27 -39.36
CA LEU A 625 11.79 0.22 -38.43
C LEU A 625 11.01 0.77 -37.21
N ALA A 626 10.78 2.09 -37.12
CA ALA A 626 10.12 2.70 -35.98
C ALA A 626 8.73 2.08 -35.70
N GLU A 627 7.94 1.81 -36.76
CA GLU A 627 6.65 1.17 -36.63
C GLU A 627 6.76 -0.27 -36.09
N ARG A 628 7.72 -1.07 -36.55
CA ARG A 628 7.96 -2.42 -36.03
C ARG A 628 8.41 -2.42 -34.57
N ILE A 629 9.21 -1.44 -34.17
CA ILE A 629 9.64 -1.26 -32.78
C ILE A 629 8.42 -0.93 -31.91
N VAL A 630 7.56 -0.01 -32.36
CA VAL A 630 6.32 0.33 -31.66
C VAL A 630 5.39 -0.88 -31.56
N ASN A 631 5.23 -1.65 -32.62
CA ASN A 631 4.41 -2.86 -32.60
C ASN A 631 4.91 -3.85 -31.54
N TRP A 632 6.23 -4.05 -31.45
CA TRP A 632 6.81 -4.94 -30.43
C TRP A 632 6.62 -4.39 -29.00
N LEU A 633 6.75 -3.08 -28.80
CA LEU A 633 6.52 -2.45 -27.51
C LEU A 633 5.05 -2.56 -27.06
N LEU A 634 4.11 -2.62 -28.01
CA LEU A 634 2.68 -2.75 -27.77
C LEU A 634 2.25 -4.20 -27.61
N GLU A 635 2.99 -5.16 -28.16
CA GLU A 635 2.68 -6.57 -28.02
C GLU A 635 2.61 -6.95 -26.54
N ALA A 636 1.45 -7.44 -26.13
CA ALA A 636 1.26 -7.92 -24.76
C ALA A 636 1.80 -9.34 -24.68
N GLU A 637 2.89 -9.56 -23.96
CA GLU A 637 3.17 -10.93 -23.49
C GLU A 637 1.98 -11.42 -22.65
N PRO A 638 1.44 -12.61 -22.92
CA PRO A 638 0.16 -13.08 -22.37
C PRO A 638 0.07 -13.15 -20.84
N HIS A 639 1.11 -12.85 -20.12
CA HIS A 639 1.16 -12.96 -18.65
C HIS A 639 2.11 -11.95 -17.98
N CYS A 640 2.69 -11.00 -18.70
CA CYS A 640 3.63 -10.06 -18.14
C CYS A 640 3.05 -8.65 -18.10
N TRP A 641 2.82 -8.15 -16.89
CA TRP A 641 2.61 -6.73 -16.64
C TRP A 641 3.97 -6.04 -16.80
N ASN A 642 4.04 -5.04 -17.66
CA ASN A 642 5.23 -4.20 -17.66
C ASN A 642 5.36 -3.50 -16.31
N THR A 643 6.58 -3.27 -15.87
CA THR A 643 6.85 -2.49 -14.66
C THR A 643 6.38 -1.04 -14.82
N THR A 644 6.21 -0.31 -13.73
CA THR A 644 5.87 1.12 -13.76
C THR A 644 6.89 1.92 -14.56
N GLN A 645 8.19 1.64 -14.38
CA GLN A 645 9.28 2.24 -15.18
C GLN A 645 9.15 1.91 -16.66
N THR A 646 8.98 0.63 -17.01
CA THR A 646 8.84 0.23 -18.41
C THR A 646 7.62 0.89 -19.06
N ASN A 647 6.48 0.94 -18.38
CA ASN A 647 5.29 1.62 -18.90
C ASN A 647 5.52 3.12 -19.14
N PHE A 648 6.21 3.80 -18.22
CA PHE A 648 6.55 5.21 -18.42
C PHE A 648 7.44 5.41 -19.64
N TRP A 649 8.50 4.61 -19.80
CA TRP A 649 9.42 4.75 -20.94
C TRP A 649 8.78 4.37 -22.27
N ILE A 650 7.86 3.37 -22.29
CA ILE A 650 7.04 3.06 -23.46
C ILE A 650 6.16 4.26 -23.84
N LEU A 651 5.47 4.88 -22.87
CA LEU A 651 4.67 6.08 -23.12
C LEU A 651 5.51 7.24 -23.66
N SER A 652 6.71 7.43 -23.12
CA SER A 652 7.64 8.46 -23.58
C SER A 652 8.13 8.19 -25.01
N ALA A 653 8.37 6.92 -25.35
CA ALA A 653 8.74 6.53 -26.73
C ALA A 653 7.58 6.71 -27.71
N MET A 654 6.34 6.39 -27.28
CA MET A 654 5.14 6.63 -28.07
C MET A 654 4.88 8.12 -28.29
N ASP A 655 5.14 8.98 -27.31
CA ASP A 655 5.03 10.43 -27.46
C ASP A 655 5.99 10.95 -28.54
N GLU A 656 7.23 10.46 -28.54
CA GLU A 656 8.21 10.80 -29.57
C GLU A 656 7.79 10.30 -30.95
N TYR A 657 7.30 9.05 -31.04
CA TYR A 657 6.80 8.47 -32.28
C TYR A 657 5.59 9.24 -32.83
N LEU A 658 4.61 9.57 -31.99
CA LEU A 658 3.43 10.38 -32.36
C LEU A 658 3.81 11.75 -32.93
N ARG A 659 4.86 12.40 -32.36
CA ARG A 659 5.28 13.73 -32.78
C ARG A 659 6.08 13.71 -34.07
N GLN A 660 6.83 12.65 -34.34
CA GLN A 660 7.83 12.65 -35.41
C GLN A 660 7.51 11.74 -36.60
N VAL A 661 6.81 10.65 -36.38
CA VAL A 661 6.66 9.57 -37.35
C VAL A 661 5.23 9.33 -37.76
N GLU A 662 4.31 9.27 -36.82
CA GLU A 662 2.93 8.83 -37.07
C GLU A 662 2.22 9.80 -38.02
N LYS A 663 1.75 9.24 -39.15
CA LYS A 663 0.82 9.91 -40.07
C LYS A 663 -0.48 9.14 -40.00
N THR A 664 -1.50 9.68 -39.31
CA THR A 664 -2.82 9.10 -39.28
C THR A 664 -3.44 9.16 -40.67
N THR A 665 -3.58 8.02 -41.33
CA THR A 665 -4.09 7.90 -42.69
C THR A 665 -5.34 7.06 -42.81
N ALA A 666 -5.63 6.19 -41.82
CA ALA A 666 -6.83 5.36 -41.80
C ALA A 666 -8.07 6.22 -41.58
N ARG A 667 -9.03 6.09 -42.52
CA ARG A 667 -10.31 6.82 -42.49
C ARG A 667 -11.48 5.94 -42.07
N ARG A 668 -11.36 4.61 -42.22
CA ARG A 668 -12.43 3.68 -41.94
C ARG A 668 -11.89 2.32 -41.51
N ALA A 669 -12.56 1.73 -40.54
CA ALA A 669 -12.35 0.35 -40.15
C ALA A 669 -13.68 -0.42 -40.04
N GLU A 670 -13.59 -1.73 -40.20
CA GLU A 670 -14.68 -2.69 -39.99
C GLU A 670 -14.17 -3.81 -39.08
N ILE A 671 -14.97 -4.20 -38.11
CA ILE A 671 -14.74 -5.35 -37.22
C ILE A 671 -15.86 -6.36 -37.47
N ASP A 672 -15.49 -7.59 -37.83
CA ASP A 672 -16.40 -8.75 -37.87
C ASP A 672 -16.09 -9.61 -36.62
N LEU A 673 -17.07 -9.73 -35.74
CA LEU A 673 -17.00 -10.50 -34.51
C LEU A 673 -18.21 -11.39 -34.40
N LEU A 674 -18.00 -12.70 -34.47
CA LEU A 674 -19.08 -13.70 -34.43
C LEU A 674 -20.14 -13.52 -35.54
N GLY A 675 -19.73 -13.05 -36.72
CA GLY A 675 -20.61 -12.78 -37.84
C GLY A 675 -21.39 -11.46 -37.78
N GLU A 676 -21.22 -10.71 -36.69
CA GLU A 676 -21.74 -9.35 -36.61
C GLU A 676 -20.66 -8.36 -37.05
N LYS A 677 -21.03 -7.51 -38.03
CA LYS A 677 -20.17 -6.51 -38.59
C LYS A 677 -20.47 -5.11 -38.03
N ALA A 678 -19.47 -4.45 -37.56
CA ALA A 678 -19.52 -3.04 -37.19
C ALA A 678 -18.48 -2.26 -38.00
N ALA A 679 -18.83 -1.08 -38.49
CA ALA A 679 -17.90 -0.23 -39.23
C ALA A 679 -18.00 1.20 -38.72
N ARG A 680 -16.87 1.93 -38.81
CA ARG A 680 -16.81 3.34 -38.42
C ARG A 680 -15.85 4.12 -39.32
N GLU A 681 -16.27 5.32 -39.68
CA GLU A 681 -15.40 6.33 -40.23
C GLU A 681 -14.74 7.12 -39.06
N PHE A 682 -13.43 7.32 -39.15
CA PHE A 682 -12.68 8.04 -38.13
C PHE A 682 -12.68 9.53 -38.43
N ALA A 683 -13.09 10.35 -37.47
CA ALA A 683 -13.07 11.79 -37.57
C ALA A 683 -11.65 12.34 -37.29
N ASP A 684 -10.95 11.74 -36.32
CA ASP A 684 -9.58 12.13 -35.96
C ASP A 684 -8.79 10.95 -35.31
N SER A 685 -7.57 11.21 -34.91
CA SER A 685 -6.68 10.22 -34.28
C SER A 685 -7.15 9.69 -32.91
N ARG A 686 -8.13 10.36 -32.29
CA ARG A 686 -8.71 9.92 -31.00
C ARG A 686 -9.82 8.91 -31.19
N ASP A 687 -10.36 8.80 -32.40
CA ASP A 687 -11.43 7.87 -32.68
C ASP A 687 -10.98 6.41 -32.52
N ALA A 688 -11.96 5.57 -32.26
CA ALA A 688 -11.80 4.12 -32.30
C ALA A 688 -13.15 3.47 -32.64
N LEU A 689 -13.10 2.40 -33.40
CA LEU A 689 -14.20 1.45 -33.50
C LEU A 689 -14.06 0.45 -32.35
N VAL A 690 -15.07 0.37 -31.48
CA VAL A 690 -15.09 -0.53 -30.33
C VAL A 690 -16.26 -1.47 -30.47
N VAL A 691 -16.01 -2.77 -30.45
CA VAL A 691 -17.02 -3.83 -30.41
C VAL A 691 -16.81 -4.65 -29.15
N GLN A 692 -17.83 -4.73 -28.32
CA GLN A 692 -17.79 -5.49 -27.07
C GLN A 692 -18.91 -6.53 -27.07
N LYS A 693 -18.57 -7.77 -26.74
CA LYS A 693 -19.50 -8.90 -26.66
C LYS A 693 -19.35 -9.63 -25.34
N LYS A 694 -20.49 -9.89 -24.70
CA LYS A 694 -20.55 -10.83 -23.60
C LYS A 694 -20.60 -12.24 -24.22
N LEU A 695 -19.62 -13.05 -23.97
CA LEU A 695 -19.51 -14.40 -24.47
C LEU A 695 -20.23 -15.44 -23.57
N GLY A 696 -20.61 -15.00 -22.34
CA GLY A 696 -21.26 -15.88 -21.35
C GLY A 696 -20.34 -17.05 -20.98
N GLU A 697 -20.88 -18.27 -21.08
CA GLU A 697 -20.16 -19.52 -20.79
C GLU A 697 -19.52 -20.15 -22.04
N ARG A 698 -19.42 -19.41 -23.14
CA ARG A 698 -18.82 -19.91 -24.38
C ARG A 698 -17.38 -20.30 -24.17
N LYS A 699 -17.03 -21.54 -24.49
CA LYS A 699 -15.65 -22.10 -24.43
C LYS A 699 -15.00 -22.24 -25.80
N ALA A 700 -15.81 -22.20 -26.86
CA ALA A 700 -15.30 -22.32 -28.23
C ALA A 700 -14.52 -21.05 -28.63
N PRO A 701 -13.39 -21.18 -29.35
CA PRO A 701 -12.64 -20.06 -29.85
C PRO A 701 -13.50 -19.11 -30.70
N VAL A 702 -13.16 -17.83 -30.62
CA VAL A 702 -13.84 -16.73 -31.34
C VAL A 702 -12.88 -16.17 -32.39
N GLU A 703 -13.31 -16.24 -33.64
CA GLU A 703 -12.59 -15.57 -34.72
C GLU A 703 -12.98 -14.10 -34.78
N VAL A 704 -11.96 -13.24 -34.88
CA VAL A 704 -12.10 -11.80 -35.05
C VAL A 704 -11.39 -11.40 -36.33
N LEU A 705 -12.08 -10.65 -37.18
CA LEU A 705 -11.52 -10.10 -38.41
C LEU A 705 -11.70 -8.59 -38.42
N VAL A 706 -10.58 -7.87 -38.50
CA VAL A 706 -10.57 -6.40 -38.66
C VAL A 706 -10.04 -6.05 -40.05
N ARG A 707 -10.76 -5.18 -40.76
CA ARG A 707 -10.35 -4.63 -42.07
C ARG A 707 -10.37 -3.12 -42.02
N ALA A 708 -9.38 -2.47 -42.66
CA ALA A 708 -9.33 -1.03 -42.77
C ALA A 708 -8.74 -0.60 -44.13
N ASP A 709 -9.00 0.64 -44.53
CA ASP A 709 -8.46 1.25 -45.75
C ASP A 709 -6.94 1.50 -45.66
N GLN A 710 -6.45 1.78 -44.46
CA GLN A 710 -5.04 1.91 -44.12
C GLN A 710 -4.75 1.14 -42.82
N PRO A 711 -3.47 0.91 -42.45
CA PRO A 711 -3.14 0.19 -41.22
C PRO A 711 -3.80 0.84 -39.99
N VAL A 712 -4.39 0.02 -39.14
CA VAL A 712 -4.98 0.39 -37.85
C VAL A 712 -4.33 -0.43 -36.75
N TYR A 713 -4.39 0.11 -35.52
CA TYR A 713 -3.95 -0.55 -34.30
C TYR A 713 -5.13 -1.26 -33.67
N VAL A 714 -5.00 -2.58 -33.49
CA VAL A 714 -6.06 -3.45 -32.97
C VAL A 714 -5.67 -3.95 -31.60
N THR A 715 -6.54 -3.71 -30.62
CA THR A 715 -6.39 -4.26 -29.26
C THR A 715 -7.54 -5.22 -29.01
N SER A 716 -7.22 -6.44 -28.60
CA SER A 716 -8.18 -7.43 -28.14
C SER A 716 -8.06 -7.61 -26.62
N GLU A 717 -9.16 -7.46 -25.92
CA GLU A 717 -9.23 -7.59 -24.47
C GLU A 717 -10.28 -8.66 -24.12
N LEU A 718 -9.82 -9.80 -23.63
CA LEU A 718 -10.68 -10.85 -23.08
C LEU A 718 -10.63 -10.76 -21.56
N ALA A 719 -11.72 -10.38 -20.94
CA ALA A 719 -11.90 -10.36 -19.51
C ALA A 719 -12.82 -11.49 -19.06
N TRP A 720 -12.50 -12.12 -17.94
CA TRP A 720 -13.36 -13.13 -17.32
C TRP A 720 -13.30 -13.06 -15.81
N LYS A 721 -14.24 -13.72 -15.16
CA LYS A 721 -14.32 -13.80 -13.70
C LYS A 721 -14.21 -15.26 -13.26
N LEU A 722 -13.61 -15.45 -12.08
CA LEU A 722 -13.46 -16.75 -11.43
C LEU A 722 -14.24 -16.73 -10.11
N ALA A 723 -15.33 -17.49 -10.04
CA ALA A 723 -16.10 -17.67 -8.81
C ALA A 723 -15.38 -18.57 -7.81
N GLU A 724 -14.67 -19.59 -8.35
CA GLU A 724 -13.85 -20.53 -7.59
C GLU A 724 -12.40 -20.42 -8.05
N ALA A 725 -11.76 -19.29 -7.70
CA ALA A 725 -10.35 -19.12 -8.04
C ALA A 725 -9.50 -20.09 -7.20
N GLY A 726 -8.99 -21.14 -7.87
CA GLY A 726 -8.07 -22.09 -7.28
C GLY A 726 -6.68 -21.49 -6.99
N LYS A 727 -5.86 -22.27 -6.28
CA LYS A 727 -4.45 -21.96 -6.07
C LYS A 727 -3.74 -21.87 -7.42
N LYS A 728 -2.87 -20.86 -7.58
CA LYS A 728 -2.05 -20.67 -8.79
C LYS A 728 -0.62 -20.36 -8.39
N SER A 729 0.36 -20.96 -9.05
CA SER A 729 1.79 -20.71 -8.80
C SER A 729 2.54 -20.60 -10.12
N ARG A 730 3.39 -19.56 -10.20
CA ARG A 730 4.41 -19.38 -11.23
C ARG A 730 5.67 -18.85 -10.53
N GLY A 731 6.51 -19.77 -10.07
CA GLY A 731 7.75 -19.47 -9.35
C GLY A 731 7.54 -18.95 -7.92
N ILE A 732 6.30 -18.73 -7.46
CA ILE A 732 5.96 -18.43 -6.07
C ILE A 732 4.79 -19.33 -5.65
N ASP A 733 4.99 -20.17 -4.65
CA ASP A 733 3.93 -20.93 -3.98
C ASP A 733 3.48 -20.17 -2.73
N VAL A 734 2.16 -19.98 -2.56
CA VAL A 734 1.56 -19.28 -1.41
C VAL A 734 0.58 -20.21 -0.72
N ARG A 735 0.68 -20.31 0.61
CA ARG A 735 -0.26 -21.06 1.45
C ARG A 735 -0.70 -20.18 2.61
N ARG A 736 -1.99 -20.23 2.94
CA ARG A 736 -2.58 -19.60 4.12
C ARG A 736 -2.96 -20.68 5.12
N ASN A 737 -2.43 -20.59 6.32
CA ASN A 737 -2.79 -21.43 7.44
C ASN A 737 -3.35 -20.56 8.56
N VAL A 738 -4.32 -21.10 9.33
CA VAL A 738 -4.90 -20.39 10.48
C VAL A 738 -4.81 -21.28 11.70
N TYR A 739 -4.44 -20.68 12.83
CA TYR A 739 -4.24 -21.40 14.09
C TYR A 739 -4.99 -20.71 15.24
N ASP A 740 -5.52 -21.51 16.15
CA ASP A 740 -6.09 -21.04 17.42
C ASP A 740 -4.99 -20.62 18.41
N GLU A 741 -5.37 -20.11 19.57
CA GLU A 741 -4.45 -19.72 20.64
C GLU A 741 -3.57 -20.88 21.19
N LYS A 742 -3.93 -22.12 20.89
CA LYS A 742 -3.17 -23.30 21.28
C LYS A 742 -2.24 -23.82 20.17
N GLY A 743 -2.22 -23.11 19.01
CA GLY A 743 -1.41 -23.49 17.85
C GLY A 743 -1.99 -24.65 17.03
N ARG A 744 -3.26 -25.00 17.20
CA ARG A 744 -3.94 -26.00 16.40
C ARG A 744 -4.49 -25.37 15.13
N ALA A 745 -4.31 -26.01 14.01
CA ALA A 745 -4.90 -25.56 12.75
C ALA A 745 -6.43 -25.61 12.83
N VAL A 746 -7.09 -24.55 12.34
CA VAL A 746 -8.54 -24.39 12.38
C VAL A 746 -9.09 -23.92 11.04
N ASP A 747 -10.31 -24.35 10.72
CA ASP A 747 -11.12 -23.93 9.57
C ASP A 747 -12.49 -23.37 9.97
N ARG A 748 -12.82 -23.43 11.28
CA ARG A 748 -14.01 -22.84 11.88
C ARG A 748 -13.62 -21.83 12.96
N PHE A 749 -14.41 -20.80 13.08
CA PHE A 749 -14.08 -19.64 13.92
C PHE A 749 -15.20 -19.38 14.92
N GLN A 750 -14.82 -19.09 16.16
CA GLN A 750 -15.75 -18.72 17.23
C GLN A 750 -15.69 -17.21 17.46
N ARG A 751 -16.81 -16.57 17.58
CA ARG A 751 -16.91 -15.15 17.86
C ARG A 751 -16.15 -14.77 19.13
N GLY A 752 -15.41 -13.67 19.05
CA GLY A 752 -14.62 -13.13 20.16
C GLY A 752 -13.23 -13.74 20.31
N GLN A 753 -12.97 -14.89 19.66
CA GLN A 753 -11.67 -15.56 19.72
C GLN A 753 -10.65 -14.90 18.77
N VAL A 754 -9.39 -15.03 19.15
CA VAL A 754 -8.24 -14.53 18.39
C VAL A 754 -7.58 -15.69 17.66
N TYR A 755 -7.17 -15.44 16.43
CA TYR A 755 -6.51 -16.43 15.58
C TYR A 755 -5.22 -15.86 15.00
N MET A 756 -4.23 -16.72 14.84
CA MET A 756 -3.00 -16.42 14.11
C MET A 756 -3.16 -16.88 12.66
N VAL A 757 -2.94 -15.98 11.73
CA VAL A 757 -2.86 -16.29 10.30
C VAL A 757 -1.40 -16.30 9.87
N GLU A 758 -1.02 -17.36 9.18
CA GLU A 758 0.31 -17.58 8.65
C GLU A 758 0.25 -17.67 7.13
N LEU A 759 0.99 -16.83 6.45
CA LEU A 759 1.26 -16.98 5.02
C LEU A 759 2.65 -17.58 4.86
N LEU A 760 2.70 -18.74 4.23
CA LEU A 760 3.94 -19.40 3.84
C LEU A 760 4.16 -19.18 2.35
N LEU A 761 5.31 -18.58 2.00
CA LEU A 761 5.73 -18.36 0.62
C LEU A 761 6.97 -19.19 0.34
N GLN A 762 6.95 -19.90 -0.77
CA GLN A 762 8.12 -20.61 -1.31
C GLN A 762 8.43 -20.04 -2.69
N CYS A 763 9.64 -19.53 -2.88
CA CYS A 763 10.11 -19.00 -4.16
C CYS A 763 11.16 -19.95 -4.76
N ASP A 764 11.01 -20.26 -6.05
CA ASP A 764 11.96 -21.11 -6.79
C ASP A 764 13.30 -20.40 -7.01
N LYS A 765 13.25 -19.08 -7.14
CA LYS A 765 14.41 -18.19 -7.29
C LYS A 765 14.22 -16.95 -6.43
N GLU A 766 15.28 -16.20 -6.20
CA GLU A 766 15.17 -14.88 -5.58
C GLU A 766 14.35 -13.95 -6.48
N VAL A 767 13.32 -13.30 -5.90
CA VAL A 767 12.48 -12.32 -6.57
C VAL A 767 12.66 -10.97 -5.87
N PRO A 768 13.38 -10.04 -6.47
CA PRO A 768 13.59 -8.72 -5.88
C PRO A 768 12.28 -7.92 -5.88
N TYR A 769 12.08 -7.14 -4.83
CA TYR A 769 10.91 -6.26 -4.63
C TYR A 769 9.57 -6.98 -4.77
N GLY A 770 9.25 -7.80 -3.78
CA GLY A 770 7.98 -8.50 -3.71
C GLY A 770 6.87 -7.68 -3.05
N VAL A 771 5.65 -7.93 -3.46
CA VAL A 771 4.44 -7.47 -2.79
C VAL A 771 3.54 -8.67 -2.50
N ILE A 772 3.02 -8.71 -1.27
CA ILE A 772 2.05 -9.71 -0.83
C ILE A 772 0.80 -8.96 -0.40
N ASP A 773 -0.29 -9.14 -1.14
CA ASP A 773 -1.62 -8.58 -0.88
C ASP A 773 -2.47 -9.66 -0.23
N GLU A 774 -2.84 -9.45 1.02
CA GLU A 774 -3.61 -10.36 1.85
C GLU A 774 -4.96 -9.73 2.20
N PRO A 775 -6.03 -10.04 1.46
CA PRO A 775 -7.37 -9.60 1.80
C PRO A 775 -7.87 -10.26 3.09
N LEU A 776 -8.61 -9.51 3.90
CA LEU A 776 -9.32 -10.03 5.07
C LEU A 776 -10.72 -10.50 4.70
N ALA A 777 -11.30 -11.44 5.46
CA ALA A 777 -12.73 -11.71 5.40
C ALA A 777 -13.48 -10.74 6.31
N ALA A 778 -14.68 -10.30 5.91
CA ALA A 778 -15.42 -9.23 6.60
C ALA A 778 -15.87 -9.58 8.03
N GLY A 779 -15.89 -10.88 8.38
CA GLY A 779 -16.17 -11.36 9.75
C GLY A 779 -15.06 -11.09 10.77
N PHE A 780 -13.88 -10.67 10.30
CA PHE A 780 -12.69 -10.48 11.14
C PHE A 780 -12.29 -9.02 11.29
N GLU A 781 -11.68 -8.73 12.42
CA GLU A 781 -10.96 -7.49 12.68
C GLU A 781 -9.45 -7.78 12.80
N LEU A 782 -8.63 -6.98 12.13
CA LEU A 782 -7.18 -7.06 12.25
C LEU A 782 -6.74 -6.54 13.61
N LEU A 783 -5.97 -7.36 14.33
CA LEU A 783 -5.36 -6.95 15.59
C LEU A 783 -4.00 -6.31 15.34
N ARG A 784 -3.88 -5.04 15.72
CA ARG A 784 -2.63 -4.29 15.56
C ARG A 784 -1.66 -4.67 16.68
N GLN A 785 -0.49 -5.17 16.30
CA GLN A 785 0.57 -5.61 17.23
C GLN A 785 1.27 -4.45 17.95
N ASP A 786 1.17 -3.24 17.41
CA ASP A 786 1.79 -2.02 17.93
C ASP A 786 1.00 -1.36 19.07
N ILE A 787 -0.20 -1.86 19.40
CA ILE A 787 -1.03 -1.32 20.49
C ILE A 787 -0.73 -2.06 21.79
N ALA A 788 -0.49 -1.31 22.87
CA ALA A 788 -0.12 -1.84 24.19
C ALA A 788 -1.14 -2.84 24.80
N SER A 789 -2.40 -2.83 24.34
CA SER A 789 -3.45 -3.78 24.76
C SER A 789 -3.29 -5.19 24.18
N THR A 790 -2.35 -5.39 23.23
CA THR A 790 -2.07 -6.68 22.58
C THR A 790 -0.94 -7.46 23.26
N ARG A 791 -0.75 -7.27 24.56
CA ARG A 791 0.29 -7.96 25.35
C ARG A 791 0.21 -9.49 25.23
N SER A 792 -1.00 -10.06 25.17
CA SER A 792 -1.24 -11.48 24.94
C SER A 792 -0.74 -11.98 23.58
N LEU A 793 -0.70 -11.13 22.57
CA LEU A 793 -0.21 -11.50 21.22
C LEU A 793 1.32 -11.68 21.19
N ARG A 794 2.06 -10.88 21.96
CA ARG A 794 3.51 -11.10 22.14
C ARG A 794 3.78 -12.41 22.87
N GLU A 795 3.01 -12.73 23.89
CA GLU A 795 3.10 -14.01 24.63
C GLU A 795 2.75 -15.19 23.74
N PHE A 796 1.74 -15.06 22.87
CA PHE A 796 1.38 -16.06 21.88
C PHE A 796 2.53 -16.29 20.87
N ASN A 797 3.13 -15.24 20.40
CA ASN A 797 4.24 -15.26 19.44
C ASN A 797 5.51 -15.89 20.05
N THR A 798 5.79 -15.67 21.34
CA THR A 798 6.91 -16.29 22.05
C THR A 798 6.72 -17.77 22.36
N ARG A 799 5.48 -18.24 22.56
CA ARG A 799 5.16 -19.65 22.81
C ARG A 799 5.30 -20.55 21.57
N HIS A 800 5.12 -20.00 20.37
CA HIS A 800 5.09 -20.75 19.11
C HIS A 800 6.36 -20.61 18.25
N GLY A 801 7.48 -20.20 18.85
CA GLY A 801 8.83 -20.42 18.37
C GLY A 801 9.51 -19.25 17.65
N ASN A 802 10.75 -19.13 17.99
CA ASN A 802 11.88 -18.45 17.37
C ASN A 802 11.72 -17.00 16.90
N ALA A 803 12.69 -16.20 17.32
CA ALA A 803 12.89 -14.81 16.95
C ALA A 803 12.63 -14.58 15.45
N TRP A 804 11.42 -14.10 15.13
CA TRP A 804 10.99 -13.75 13.80
C TRP A 804 11.75 -12.51 13.36
N ARG A 805 12.58 -12.61 12.36
CA ARG A 805 12.90 -11.46 11.53
C ARG A 805 11.65 -11.18 10.70
N GLU A 806 11.10 -9.99 10.83
CA GLU A 806 10.08 -9.53 9.92
C GLU A 806 10.69 -9.51 8.52
N PRO A 807 10.26 -10.41 7.60
CA PRO A 807 10.87 -10.51 6.28
C PRO A 807 10.44 -9.38 5.34
N TRP A 808 9.56 -8.49 5.82
CA TRP A 808 9.05 -7.37 5.03
C TRP A 808 9.79 -6.07 5.37
N ALA A 809 9.90 -5.22 4.36
CA ALA A 809 10.44 -3.87 4.48
C ALA A 809 9.37 -2.90 5.02
N ARG A 810 8.10 -3.17 4.70
CA ARG A 810 6.94 -2.35 5.08
C ARG A 810 5.67 -3.18 5.10
N GLN A 811 4.79 -2.91 6.04
CA GLN A 811 3.42 -3.40 6.08
C GLN A 811 2.45 -2.21 6.02
N GLU A 812 1.42 -2.33 5.20
CA GLU A 812 0.29 -1.40 5.13
C GLU A 812 -0.98 -2.13 5.53
N ASN A 813 -1.79 -1.49 6.38
CA ASN A 813 -3.03 -2.04 6.87
C ASN A 813 -4.19 -1.16 6.38
N ALA A 814 -5.08 -1.76 5.60
CA ALA A 814 -6.38 -1.18 5.26
C ALA A 814 -7.49 -1.91 6.04
N ALA A 815 -8.72 -1.43 5.93
CA ALA A 815 -9.85 -2.06 6.61
C ALA A 815 -10.12 -3.48 6.10
N ASP A 816 -9.88 -3.73 4.81
CA ASP A 816 -10.21 -4.95 4.09
C ASP A 816 -8.99 -5.84 3.73
N ARG A 817 -7.75 -5.39 4.00
CA ARG A 817 -6.53 -6.11 3.62
C ARG A 817 -5.28 -5.66 4.35
N LEU A 818 -4.25 -6.51 4.27
CA LEU A 818 -2.86 -6.19 4.57
C LEU A 818 -2.04 -6.24 3.29
N VAL A 819 -1.08 -5.34 3.15
CA VAL A 819 -0.10 -5.39 2.07
C VAL A 819 1.30 -5.40 2.66
N PHE A 820 2.07 -6.44 2.35
CA PHE A 820 3.46 -6.54 2.77
C PHE A 820 4.37 -6.28 1.58
N TYR A 821 5.38 -5.45 1.78
CA TYR A 821 6.41 -5.15 0.81
C TYR A 821 7.75 -5.71 1.29
N THR A 822 8.49 -6.31 0.39
CA THR A 822 9.83 -6.86 0.70
C THR A 822 10.84 -6.42 -0.34
N TYR A 823 12.09 -6.22 0.09
CA TYR A 823 13.19 -5.96 -0.85
C TYR A 823 13.58 -7.22 -1.66
N SER A 824 13.32 -8.40 -1.12
CA SER A 824 13.58 -9.67 -1.80
C SER A 824 12.68 -10.75 -1.23
N MET A 825 12.10 -11.58 -2.09
CA MET A 825 11.47 -12.84 -1.73
C MET A 825 12.44 -13.97 -2.12
N GLN A 826 12.96 -14.69 -1.13
CA GLN A 826 13.94 -15.76 -1.33
C GLN A 826 13.67 -16.94 -0.39
N GLY A 827 13.67 -18.15 -0.93
CA GLY A 827 13.47 -19.38 -0.17
C GLY A 827 12.11 -19.42 0.56
N PRO A 828 12.00 -20.15 1.65
CA PRO A 828 10.79 -20.14 2.46
C PRO A 828 10.71 -18.83 3.27
N MET A 829 9.62 -18.07 3.04
CA MET A 829 9.26 -16.88 3.82
C MET A 829 7.97 -17.16 4.58
N ARG A 830 7.90 -16.63 5.78
CA ARG A 830 6.72 -16.74 6.63
C ARG A 830 6.29 -15.36 7.11
N LEU A 831 5.03 -15.02 6.86
CA LEU A 831 4.39 -13.79 7.33
C LEU A 831 3.31 -14.18 8.32
N VAL A 832 3.21 -13.46 9.42
CA VAL A 832 2.24 -13.76 10.47
C VAL A 832 1.51 -12.48 10.87
N TYR A 833 0.18 -12.60 11.03
CA TYR A 833 -0.66 -11.53 11.58
C TYR A 833 -1.79 -12.16 12.39
N PHE A 834 -2.52 -11.33 13.16
CA PHE A 834 -3.57 -11.78 14.07
C PHE A 834 -4.90 -11.15 13.71
N ILE A 835 -5.94 -11.96 13.78
CA ILE A 835 -7.33 -11.56 13.54
C ILE A 835 -8.19 -11.95 14.73
N LYS A 836 -9.25 -11.18 14.94
CA LYS A 836 -10.31 -11.51 15.90
C LYS A 836 -11.61 -11.74 15.15
N ALA A 837 -12.27 -12.86 15.41
CA ALA A 837 -13.61 -13.11 14.87
C ALA A 837 -14.64 -12.23 15.58
N MET A 838 -15.32 -11.34 14.84
CA MET A 838 -16.20 -10.33 15.42
C MET A 838 -17.66 -10.58 15.09
N TYR A 839 -17.96 -10.96 13.87
CA TYR A 839 -19.34 -11.06 13.37
C TYR A 839 -19.65 -12.50 13.00
N PRO A 840 -20.67 -13.12 13.60
CA PRO A 840 -21.13 -14.45 13.19
C PRO A 840 -21.71 -14.43 11.80
N GLY A 841 -21.44 -15.47 11.03
CA GLY A 841 -21.94 -15.57 9.67
C GLY A 841 -21.04 -16.34 8.71
N ARG A 842 -21.40 -16.32 7.44
CA ARG A 842 -20.64 -16.90 6.35
C ARG A 842 -20.03 -15.79 5.51
N PHE A 843 -18.75 -15.92 5.23
CA PHE A 843 -17.96 -14.89 4.55
C PHE A 843 -17.07 -15.50 3.47
N THR A 844 -16.74 -14.70 2.48
CA THR A 844 -15.76 -15.04 1.46
C THR A 844 -14.39 -14.49 1.86
N TRP A 845 -13.38 -15.37 1.98
CA TRP A 845 -12.00 -14.98 2.15
C TRP A 845 -11.27 -15.05 0.82
N MET A 846 -10.95 -13.88 0.27
CA MET A 846 -10.30 -13.76 -1.04
C MET A 846 -8.88 -14.31 -1.01
N PRO A 847 -8.30 -14.68 -2.17
CA PRO A 847 -6.95 -15.20 -2.26
C PRO A 847 -5.91 -14.20 -1.76
N ALA A 848 -4.93 -14.68 -0.98
CA ALA A 848 -3.65 -13.99 -0.84
C ALA A 848 -2.91 -14.04 -2.17
N VAL A 849 -2.32 -12.93 -2.59
CA VAL A 849 -1.55 -12.81 -3.83
C VAL A 849 -0.14 -12.36 -3.51
N ALA A 850 0.86 -13.10 -3.98
CA ALA A 850 2.26 -12.70 -3.93
C ALA A 850 2.82 -12.55 -5.34
N GLN A 851 3.51 -11.45 -5.60
CA GLN A 851 4.11 -11.20 -6.92
C GLN A 851 5.37 -10.35 -6.84
N GLY A 852 6.25 -10.51 -7.82
CA GLY A 852 7.37 -9.59 -8.02
C GLY A 852 6.87 -8.26 -8.62
N MET A 853 7.13 -7.14 -7.94
CA MET A 853 6.67 -5.82 -8.40
C MET A 853 7.30 -5.41 -9.75
N TYR A 854 8.54 -5.84 -9.99
CA TYR A 854 9.28 -5.61 -11.23
C TYR A 854 9.46 -6.87 -12.06
N HIS A 855 9.02 -8.03 -11.53
CA HIS A 855 9.09 -9.34 -12.17
C HIS A 855 7.74 -10.06 -12.05
N PRO A 856 6.69 -9.55 -12.71
CA PRO A 856 5.31 -10.05 -12.56
C PRO A 856 5.10 -11.46 -13.13
N GLN A 857 6.07 -12.01 -13.88
CA GLN A 857 6.10 -13.42 -14.23
C GLN A 857 6.20 -14.33 -13.00
N PHE A 858 6.77 -13.86 -11.89
CA PHE A 858 6.74 -14.53 -10.60
C PHE A 858 5.47 -14.15 -9.84
N PHE A 859 4.59 -15.10 -9.71
CA PHE A 859 3.26 -14.90 -9.18
C PHE A 859 2.79 -16.13 -8.41
N GLY A 860 2.11 -15.93 -7.31
CA GLY A 860 1.42 -16.96 -6.56
C GLY A 860 0.13 -16.47 -5.94
N ARG A 861 -0.88 -17.30 -5.86
CA ARG A 861 -2.10 -17.01 -5.10
C ARG A 861 -2.62 -18.25 -4.38
N THR A 862 -3.29 -18.04 -3.24
CA THR A 862 -4.07 -19.07 -2.57
C THR A 862 -5.42 -19.29 -3.30
N ALA A 863 -6.19 -20.29 -2.90
CA ALA A 863 -7.58 -20.43 -3.35
C ALA A 863 -8.49 -19.43 -2.60
N ILE A 864 -9.65 -19.12 -3.20
CA ILE A 864 -10.79 -18.52 -2.47
C ILE A 864 -11.23 -19.52 -1.40
N GLN A 865 -11.60 -19.02 -0.23
CA GLN A 865 -12.12 -19.83 0.88
C GLN A 865 -13.48 -19.29 1.35
N ALA A 866 -14.45 -20.17 1.49
CA ALA A 866 -15.64 -19.86 2.27
C ALA A 866 -15.35 -20.16 3.73
N ILE A 867 -15.66 -19.25 4.61
CA ILE A 867 -15.44 -19.38 6.06
C ILE A 867 -16.73 -19.13 6.83
N GLU A 868 -16.82 -19.74 8.01
CA GLU A 868 -17.93 -19.55 8.93
C GLU A 868 -17.43 -19.11 10.29
N VAL A 869 -18.04 -18.03 10.81
CA VAL A 869 -17.86 -17.57 12.20
C VAL A 869 -19.12 -17.94 12.96
N GLU A 870 -18.96 -18.79 13.97
CA GLU A 870 -20.03 -19.23 14.87
C GLU A 870 -20.21 -18.21 16.02
N GLU A 871 -21.39 -18.23 16.71
CA GLU A 871 -21.68 -17.34 17.85
C GLU A 871 -20.71 -17.50 19.04
#